data_6172eb9949478d339a95a8092970364f
#
_entry.id   6172eb9949478d339a95a8092970364f
#
_cell.length_a   1.000
_cell.length_b   1.000
_cell.length_c   1.000
_cell.angle_alpha   90.00
_cell.angle_beta   90.00
_cell.angle_gamma   90.00
#
_symmetry.space_group_name_H-M   'P 1'
#
loop_
_entity.id
_entity.type
_entity.pdbx_description
1 polymer ?
#
loop_
_entity_poly.entity_id
_entity_poly.type
_entity_poly.pdbx_seq_one_letter_code
_entity_poly.pdbx_strand_id
1 'polypeptide(L)'
;VRRFISLLAPALMAACLLASPAPVAAAGSITETGTVTYTVNTAESRVDVSIQLKVVNNKAPDAYYYYYQDRTQIAVEAEAGTVKVSSNAGAVSQTTVNTDRWYRYIGLIFPKVYYGQTRIINISYSIDAKPRAEGGYRAGEAYANLCAVGNGYNSGTINVVLPDKFDVNIYSGQSLKESGTSGGLRTLTSGTLTNPRQYWTCLDGTNVDALVSSKVTVAGQVFEIQSWPEDPAWETMVEGELEDDIPALLDMNGLDLPGGTVIVREVGNSELGEYAGMYNSLTKIAYVTEETGADVIAHELSHIWYNRDLFADKWASEGMAGYSEQLAGPGEYTRCKKPGAYPGTGKPDLSNWVTLTMTSTLVDEQILDYQYDAACYIITTLADKMGEENFKAVLMAGSNGEIAYLGGTPGETYDSSATPLSAESFLDLIDERGMIPAGIEDLDEAQALLSKYGIFDATDLADRSEARETYHALADEAGDWDLPLAIRGPMASWDFDEADDAMDSASQIVEARDKMESELSDVDLDGTKMQTLFEDAEATDDLATLSDKVDQEVAAAEVLADAQAAESSGHDPLAMIGLLGTDLQSGLDKATDALKDMRSDDAKAAAQKVLDEINGATTAGLLRLAVLLGLVAGAILAFFLIRRFRAQRQLAAAMALTGEAGGVATGMAVAPDAAAAAAEAAAKPKRASRAKKAEETPAEAEAAAKPKRASRAKK
;
A
#
# COMPACT_ATOMS: atom_id res chain seq x y z
N VAL A 1 -18.50 14.16 13.86
CA VAL A 1 -19.31 13.01 14.27
C VAL A 1 -20.27 13.24 15.44
N ARG A 2 -20.31 14.41 16.07
CA ARG A 2 -21.15 14.65 17.28
C ARG A 2 -22.59 15.16 17.07
N ARG A 3 -23.14 15.21 15.84
CA ARG A 3 -24.45 15.84 15.57
C ARG A 3 -25.56 14.96 15.01
N PHE A 4 -25.37 13.67 14.82
CA PHE A 4 -26.32 12.81 14.10
C PHE A 4 -27.30 11.97 14.94
N ILE A 5 -27.63 12.33 16.16
CA ILE A 5 -28.69 11.63 16.93
C ILE A 5 -30.12 11.97 16.42
N SER A 6 -30.25 12.75 15.36
CA SER A 6 -31.56 13.29 14.96
C SER A 6 -32.42 12.40 14.07
N LEU A 7 -31.87 11.39 13.38
CA LEU A 7 -32.61 10.65 12.37
C LEU A 7 -33.21 9.30 12.82
N LEU A 8 -32.75 8.72 13.91
CA LEU A 8 -33.34 7.49 14.47
C LEU A 8 -34.61 7.67 15.32
N ALA A 9 -34.99 8.91 15.64
CA ALA A 9 -36.13 9.18 16.47
C ALA A 9 -37.52 9.00 15.80
N PRO A 10 -37.72 9.08 14.47
CA PRO A 10 -39.03 8.83 13.88
C PRO A 10 -39.53 7.40 14.04
N ALA A 11 -38.61 6.43 14.07
CA ALA A 11 -38.98 5.01 14.13
C ALA A 11 -39.55 4.58 15.49
N LEU A 12 -39.07 5.18 16.59
CA LEU A 12 -39.52 4.81 17.94
C LEU A 12 -40.89 5.42 18.30
N MET A 13 -41.30 6.51 17.67
CA MET A 13 -42.55 7.21 18.03
C MET A 13 -43.76 6.83 17.21
N ALA A 14 -43.63 6.22 16.03
CA ALA A 14 -44.75 5.53 15.38
C ALA A 14 -45.35 4.42 16.30
N ALA A 15 -44.56 3.90 17.21
CA ALA A 15 -45.01 2.91 18.20
C ALA A 15 -45.98 3.47 19.27
N CYS A 16 -45.95 4.76 19.61
CA CYS A 16 -46.82 5.35 20.60
C CYS A 16 -48.25 5.63 20.10
N LEU A 17 -48.50 5.64 18.77
CA LEU A 17 -49.85 5.66 18.18
C LEU A 17 -50.58 4.29 18.32
N LEU A 18 -49.91 3.28 18.86
CA LEU A 18 -50.35 1.88 18.85
C LEU A 18 -51.24 1.47 20.03
N ALA A 19 -51.54 2.34 20.97
CA ALA A 19 -52.28 1.96 22.17
C ALA A 19 -53.83 1.88 21.98
N SER A 20 -54.31 2.02 20.75
CA SER A 20 -55.73 1.72 20.49
C SER A 20 -55.85 0.42 19.69
N PRO A 21 -56.48 -0.62 20.21
CA PRO A 21 -56.69 -1.85 19.45
C PRO A 21 -57.43 -1.53 18.15
N ALA A 22 -56.82 -1.86 17.01
CA ALA A 22 -57.47 -1.76 15.73
C ALA A 22 -58.73 -2.64 15.72
N PRO A 23 -59.90 -2.13 15.41
CA PRO A 23 -61.07 -2.98 15.29
C PRO A 23 -60.92 -3.92 14.10
N VAL A 24 -60.96 -5.22 14.37
CA VAL A 24 -61.08 -6.23 13.28
C VAL A 24 -62.28 -5.90 12.45
N ALA A 25 -62.12 -5.53 11.20
CA ALA A 25 -63.20 -5.24 10.28
C ALA A 25 -64.00 -6.51 9.93
N ALA A 26 -65.03 -6.80 10.70
CA ALA A 26 -66.01 -7.80 10.32
C ALA A 26 -66.96 -7.26 9.23
N ALA A 27 -67.49 -8.12 8.35
CA ALA A 27 -68.54 -7.75 7.39
C ALA A 27 -69.67 -7.01 8.13
N GLY A 28 -69.98 -5.74 7.72
CA GLY A 28 -70.90 -4.87 8.45
C GLY A 28 -70.24 -3.89 9.44
N SER A 29 -68.95 -3.57 9.31
CA SER A 29 -68.25 -2.58 10.14
C SER A 29 -68.21 -1.17 9.55
N ILE A 30 -67.85 -0.18 10.36
CA ILE A 30 -67.50 1.15 9.90
C ILE A 30 -66.00 1.10 9.53
N THR A 31 -65.69 1.51 8.32
CA THR A 31 -64.31 1.51 7.81
C THR A 31 -63.82 2.90 7.44
N GLU A 32 -62.56 3.17 7.71
CA GLU A 32 -61.87 4.38 7.33
C GLU A 32 -60.64 4.03 6.48
N THR A 33 -60.63 4.52 5.24
CA THR A 33 -59.52 4.36 4.30
C THR A 33 -58.84 5.72 4.07
N GLY A 34 -57.52 5.80 4.14
CA GLY A 34 -56.76 7.01 3.90
C GLY A 34 -55.88 6.90 2.65
N THR A 35 -55.93 7.89 1.79
CA THR A 35 -54.92 8.07 0.73
C THR A 35 -54.16 9.34 1.02
N VAL A 36 -52.86 9.25 1.21
CA VAL A 36 -51.98 10.37 1.44
C VAL A 36 -51.08 10.53 0.22
N THR A 37 -50.96 11.75 -0.27
CA THR A 37 -50.09 12.09 -1.38
C THR A 37 -49.20 13.27 -0.99
N TYR A 38 -47.92 13.07 -1.04
CA TYR A 38 -46.88 14.08 -0.89
C TYR A 38 -46.40 14.44 -2.29
N THR A 39 -46.40 15.73 -2.62
CA THR A 39 -45.92 16.23 -3.92
C THR A 39 -44.78 17.20 -3.70
N VAL A 40 -43.61 16.85 -4.20
CA VAL A 40 -42.43 17.74 -4.19
C VAL A 40 -42.66 18.84 -5.24
N ASN A 41 -42.75 20.08 -4.75
CA ASN A 41 -42.94 21.26 -5.58
C ASN A 41 -41.64 22.08 -5.57
N THR A 42 -40.77 21.77 -6.54
CA THR A 42 -39.45 22.42 -6.63
C THR A 42 -39.53 23.89 -6.99
N ALA A 43 -40.62 24.30 -7.75
CA ALA A 43 -40.79 25.69 -8.14
C ALA A 43 -41.15 26.62 -6.96
N GLU A 44 -41.77 26.07 -5.92
CA GLU A 44 -42.17 26.83 -4.72
C GLU A 44 -41.42 26.39 -3.47
N SER A 45 -40.38 25.59 -3.63
CA SER A 45 -39.50 25.07 -2.55
C SER A 45 -40.30 24.52 -1.36
N ARG A 46 -41.26 23.65 -1.61
CA ARG A 46 -42.11 23.05 -0.58
C ARG A 46 -42.61 21.66 -0.97
N VAL A 47 -43.11 20.93 0.02
CA VAL A 47 -43.83 19.69 -0.18
C VAL A 47 -45.33 19.96 0.05
N ASP A 48 -46.14 19.77 -0.97
CA ASP A 48 -47.62 19.87 -0.89
C ASP A 48 -48.16 18.50 -0.48
N VAL A 49 -48.98 18.48 0.58
CA VAL A 49 -49.60 17.24 1.10
C VAL A 49 -51.09 17.28 0.97
N SER A 50 -51.64 16.20 0.42
CA SER A 50 -53.08 15.96 0.37
C SER A 50 -53.44 14.63 1.01
N ILE A 51 -54.47 14.65 1.89
CA ILE A 51 -55.02 13.46 2.52
C ILE A 51 -56.47 13.35 2.17
N GLN A 52 -56.89 12.22 1.64
CA GLN A 52 -58.28 11.90 1.45
C GLN A 52 -58.66 10.76 2.41
N LEU A 53 -59.56 11.06 3.36
CA LEU A 53 -60.16 10.03 4.22
C LEU A 53 -61.52 9.67 3.69
N LYS A 54 -61.78 8.38 3.50
CA LYS A 54 -63.03 7.80 3.11
C LYS A 54 -63.61 6.96 4.26
N VAL A 55 -64.66 7.47 4.92
CA VAL A 55 -65.36 6.79 5.99
C VAL A 55 -66.64 6.15 5.41
N VAL A 56 -66.76 4.85 5.53
CA VAL A 56 -67.95 4.07 5.04
C VAL A 56 -68.57 3.32 6.23
N ASN A 57 -69.83 3.52 6.46
CA ASN A 57 -70.56 2.79 7.50
C ASN A 57 -71.45 1.70 6.90
N ASN A 58 -70.94 0.47 6.97
CA ASN A 58 -71.68 -0.75 6.55
C ASN A 58 -72.24 -1.52 7.77
N LYS A 59 -72.19 -0.93 8.99
CA LYS A 59 -72.74 -1.55 10.20
C LYS A 59 -74.23 -1.22 10.33
N ALA A 60 -75.05 -2.21 10.07
CA ALA A 60 -76.52 -2.07 10.21
C ALA A 60 -76.89 -1.77 11.69
N PRO A 61 -77.95 -0.97 11.92
CA PRO A 61 -78.53 -0.81 13.22
C PRO A 61 -79.08 -2.15 13.74
N ASP A 62 -79.08 -2.35 15.05
CA ASP A 62 -79.79 -3.46 15.66
C ASP A 62 -81.06 -2.94 16.36
N ALA A 63 -81.80 -3.77 17.10
CA ALA A 63 -82.99 -3.44 17.78
C ALA A 63 -82.94 -2.31 18.79
N TYR A 64 -81.70 -2.02 19.27
CA TYR A 64 -81.41 -1.08 20.37
C TYR A 64 -80.47 0.06 20.02
N TYR A 65 -79.66 -0.07 18.98
CA TYR A 65 -78.57 0.86 18.73
C TYR A 65 -78.43 1.24 17.26
N TYR A 66 -78.15 2.54 17.06
CA TYR A 66 -77.68 3.08 15.81
C TYR A 66 -76.21 3.33 15.87
N TYR A 67 -75.46 2.77 14.93
CA TYR A 67 -74.01 2.92 14.85
C TYR A 67 -73.65 4.03 13.88
N TYR A 68 -72.81 4.95 14.31
CA TYR A 68 -72.30 6.02 13.45
C TYR A 68 -70.87 6.35 13.80
N GLN A 69 -70.16 7.02 12.87
CA GLN A 69 -68.90 7.66 13.10
C GLN A 69 -69.07 9.17 12.85
N ASP A 70 -68.60 10.03 13.73
CA ASP A 70 -68.69 11.48 13.67
C ASP A 70 -67.35 12.17 13.94
N ARG A 71 -66.27 11.38 14.16
CA ARG A 71 -64.95 11.91 14.46
C ARG A 71 -63.86 10.94 13.99
N THR A 72 -62.67 11.51 13.70
CA THR A 72 -61.42 10.79 13.50
C THR A 72 -60.25 11.68 13.90
N GLN A 73 -59.06 11.16 13.82
CA GLN A 73 -57.84 11.88 14.12
C GLN A 73 -56.83 11.58 13.00
N ILE A 74 -56.08 12.62 12.60
CA ILE A 74 -54.97 12.53 11.68
C ILE A 74 -53.68 12.99 12.33
N ALA A 75 -52.57 12.51 11.84
CA ALA A 75 -51.23 13.05 12.11
C ALA A 75 -50.84 13.90 10.89
N VAL A 76 -50.37 15.10 11.14
CA VAL A 76 -49.70 15.98 10.18
C VAL A 76 -48.36 16.39 10.77
N GLU A 77 -47.38 16.68 9.94
CA GLU A 77 -46.08 17.07 10.36
C GLU A 77 -46.11 18.31 11.27
N ALA A 78 -45.25 18.40 12.25
CA ALA A 78 -45.19 19.54 13.19
C ALA A 78 -44.99 20.88 12.44
N GLU A 79 -44.22 20.81 11.36
CA GLU A 79 -43.85 21.93 10.49
C GLU A 79 -44.90 22.32 9.47
N ALA A 80 -45.97 21.52 9.33
CA ALA A 80 -47.02 21.77 8.37
C ALA A 80 -47.59 23.16 8.54
N GLY A 81 -47.80 23.87 7.47
CA GLY A 81 -48.45 25.15 7.44
C GLY A 81 -49.93 25.07 7.85
N THR A 82 -50.73 25.96 7.35
CA THR A 82 -52.20 25.97 7.64
C THR A 82 -52.90 24.75 7.04
N VAL A 83 -53.47 23.94 7.93
CA VAL A 83 -54.26 22.75 7.49
C VAL A 83 -55.65 23.17 7.06
N LYS A 84 -56.01 22.86 5.81
CA LYS A 84 -57.31 23.11 5.23
C LYS A 84 -58.12 21.81 5.21
N VAL A 85 -59.35 21.83 5.68
CA VAL A 85 -60.21 20.65 5.72
C VAL A 85 -61.53 20.93 5.03
N SER A 86 -61.98 20.01 4.20
CA SER A 86 -63.27 20.05 3.54
C SER A 86 -63.93 18.67 3.51
N SER A 87 -65.20 18.60 3.22
CA SER A 87 -65.95 17.33 3.13
C SER A 87 -67.00 17.38 2.05
N ASN A 88 -67.31 16.21 1.52
CA ASN A 88 -68.37 16.07 0.52
C ASN A 88 -69.78 16.33 1.04
N ALA A 89 -69.97 16.42 2.38
CA ALA A 89 -71.27 16.77 2.97
C ALA A 89 -71.07 17.31 4.40
N GLY A 90 -71.44 18.58 4.54
CA GLY A 90 -71.40 19.34 5.79
C GLY A 90 -70.01 19.85 6.20
N ALA A 91 -69.99 20.71 7.17
CA ALA A 91 -68.72 21.28 7.71
C ALA A 91 -67.97 20.28 8.56
N VAL A 92 -66.64 20.35 8.54
CA VAL A 92 -65.73 19.64 9.45
C VAL A 92 -65.10 20.65 10.35
N SER A 93 -65.16 20.42 11.66
CA SER A 93 -64.36 21.17 12.63
C SER A 93 -63.07 20.42 12.92
N GLN A 94 -62.00 21.18 13.12
CA GLN A 94 -60.65 20.65 13.46
C GLN A 94 -60.17 21.25 14.80
N THR A 95 -59.48 20.44 15.56
CA THR A 95 -58.86 20.84 16.84
C THR A 95 -57.55 20.11 17.01
N THR A 96 -56.50 20.83 17.34
CA THR A 96 -55.23 20.21 17.72
C THR A 96 -55.41 19.51 19.08
N VAL A 97 -55.21 18.20 19.07
CA VAL A 97 -55.38 17.34 20.25
C VAL A 97 -54.08 17.19 21.02
N ASN A 98 -53.00 17.06 20.29
CA ASN A 98 -51.64 16.93 20.85
C ASN A 98 -50.63 17.41 19.81
N THR A 99 -49.40 17.74 20.27
CA THR A 99 -48.24 18.05 19.43
C THR A 99 -47.02 17.44 20.09
N ASP A 100 -46.26 16.68 19.35
CA ASP A 100 -44.92 16.29 19.74
C ASP A 100 -43.85 16.95 18.84
N ARG A 101 -42.63 16.51 18.93
CA ARG A 101 -41.50 17.05 18.15
C ARG A 101 -41.71 16.95 16.64
N TRP A 102 -42.40 15.90 16.19
CA TRP A 102 -42.50 15.52 14.78
C TRP A 102 -43.86 15.72 14.17
N TYR A 103 -44.94 15.61 15.00
CA TYR A 103 -46.30 15.60 14.52
C TYR A 103 -47.27 16.45 15.36
N ARG A 104 -48.24 17.01 14.66
CA ARG A 104 -49.46 17.59 15.27
C ARG A 104 -50.59 16.60 15.02
N TYR A 105 -51.27 16.22 16.07
CA TYR A 105 -52.47 15.34 15.98
C TYR A 105 -53.69 16.20 15.98
N ILE A 106 -54.44 16.12 14.86
CA ILE A 106 -55.65 16.94 14.62
C ILE A 106 -56.86 16.05 14.69
N GLY A 107 -57.72 16.33 15.67
CA GLY A 107 -59.04 15.77 15.79
C GLY A 107 -60.00 16.45 14.80
N LEU A 108 -60.70 15.64 14.04
CA LEU A 108 -61.69 16.06 13.05
C LEU A 108 -63.06 15.62 13.52
N ILE A 109 -64.04 16.56 13.59
CA ILE A 109 -65.44 16.29 13.92
C ILE A 109 -66.28 16.64 12.70
N PHE A 110 -67.10 15.72 12.24
CA PHE A 110 -67.91 15.82 11.03
C PHE A 110 -69.32 15.31 11.28
N PRO A 111 -70.33 15.63 10.40
CA PRO A 111 -71.67 15.10 10.54
C PRO A 111 -71.69 13.57 10.57
N LYS A 112 -72.53 13.02 11.42
CA LYS A 112 -72.64 11.56 11.66
C LYS A 112 -72.84 10.80 10.36
N VAL A 113 -72.03 9.73 10.23
CA VAL A 113 -72.08 8.79 9.08
C VAL A 113 -72.84 7.55 9.53
N TYR A 114 -74.10 7.46 9.16
CA TYR A 114 -74.98 6.31 9.50
C TYR A 114 -74.84 5.18 8.48
N TYR A 115 -75.42 4.05 8.80
CA TYR A 115 -75.47 2.88 7.93
C TYR A 115 -75.82 3.24 6.47
N GLY A 116 -75.06 2.69 5.53
CA GLY A 116 -75.15 2.93 4.11
C GLY A 116 -74.61 4.28 3.61
N GLN A 117 -74.06 5.10 4.53
CA GLN A 117 -73.51 6.39 4.15
C GLN A 117 -71.96 6.33 3.99
N THR A 118 -71.47 7.21 3.12
CA THR A 118 -70.05 7.44 2.89
C THR A 118 -69.73 8.91 3.12
N ARG A 119 -68.64 9.19 3.83
CA ARG A 119 -68.04 10.52 4.01
C ARG A 119 -66.67 10.55 3.37
N ILE A 120 -66.41 11.54 2.51
CA ILE A 120 -65.07 11.86 2.01
C ILE A 120 -64.64 13.16 2.68
N ILE A 121 -63.49 13.15 3.34
CA ILE A 121 -62.88 14.30 3.98
C ILE A 121 -61.54 14.52 3.28
N ASN A 122 -61.37 15.71 2.70
CA ASN A 122 -60.12 16.12 2.05
C ASN A 122 -59.41 17.11 2.95
N ILE A 123 -58.14 16.84 3.19
CA ILE A 123 -57.25 17.63 4.00
C ILE A 123 -56.06 18.03 3.11
N SER A 124 -55.59 19.26 3.20
CA SER A 124 -54.41 19.72 2.49
C SER A 124 -53.62 20.72 3.34
N TYR A 125 -52.31 20.66 3.20
CA TYR A 125 -51.36 21.58 3.79
C TYR A 125 -50.05 21.55 2.96
N SER A 126 -49.15 22.47 3.26
CA SER A 126 -47.81 22.47 2.68
C SER A 126 -46.77 22.46 3.81
N ILE A 127 -45.56 21.97 3.51
CA ILE A 127 -44.38 22.00 4.35
C ILE A 127 -43.34 22.75 3.54
N ASP A 128 -42.91 23.91 4.04
CA ASP A 128 -41.89 24.70 3.37
C ASP A 128 -40.52 24.02 3.54
N ALA A 129 -39.69 24.08 2.50
CA ALA A 129 -38.32 23.59 2.56
C ALA A 129 -37.50 24.36 3.58
N LYS A 130 -36.62 23.66 4.26
CA LYS A 130 -35.78 24.24 5.32
C LYS A 130 -34.52 24.85 4.73
N PRO A 131 -34.02 25.91 5.33
CA PRO A 131 -32.68 26.37 5.07
C PRO A 131 -31.63 25.30 5.38
N ARG A 132 -30.44 25.45 4.80
CA ARG A 132 -29.26 24.66 5.14
C ARG A 132 -29.02 24.64 6.66
N ALA A 133 -28.51 23.55 7.17
CA ALA A 133 -28.19 23.30 8.58
C ALA A 133 -29.38 23.24 9.57
N GLU A 134 -30.62 23.47 9.15
CA GLU A 134 -31.80 23.26 9.99
C GLU A 134 -32.39 21.85 9.95
N GLY A 135 -31.90 20.98 9.06
CA GLY A 135 -32.48 19.66 8.78
C GLY A 135 -33.92 19.76 8.24
N GLY A 136 -34.56 18.63 8.00
CA GLY A 136 -35.98 18.56 7.63
C GLY A 136 -36.23 18.42 6.14
N TYR A 137 -37.39 18.94 5.67
CA TYR A 137 -37.82 18.78 4.31
C TYR A 137 -37.01 19.62 3.32
N ARG A 138 -36.65 19.00 2.17
CA ARG A 138 -36.03 19.66 1.04
C ARG A 138 -36.89 19.48 -0.21
N ALA A 139 -36.98 20.50 -1.01
CA ALA A 139 -37.76 20.48 -2.26
C ALA A 139 -37.10 21.43 -3.28
N GLY A 140 -35.80 21.24 -3.52
CA GLY A 140 -35.01 22.00 -4.49
C GLY A 140 -35.02 21.39 -5.87
N GLU A 141 -34.36 22.02 -6.84
CA GLU A 141 -34.21 21.51 -8.21
C GLU A 141 -33.19 20.38 -8.29
N ALA A 142 -32.14 20.44 -7.46
CA ALA A 142 -31.07 19.44 -7.42
C ALA A 142 -31.33 18.36 -6.37
N TYR A 143 -31.96 18.72 -5.24
CA TYR A 143 -32.15 17.79 -4.13
C TYR A 143 -33.53 17.92 -3.48
N ALA A 144 -34.12 16.79 -3.16
CA ALA A 144 -35.38 16.69 -2.41
C ALA A 144 -35.24 15.64 -1.30
N ASN A 145 -35.77 15.97 -0.10
CA ASN A 145 -35.80 15.03 1.03
C ASN A 145 -37.13 15.19 1.77
N LEU A 146 -37.78 14.07 2.05
CA LEU A 146 -39.03 14.06 2.82
C LEU A 146 -39.28 12.73 3.53
N CYS A 147 -40.02 12.80 4.63
CA CYS A 147 -40.61 11.64 5.27
C CYS A 147 -42.13 11.70 5.11
N ALA A 148 -42.73 10.65 4.63
CA ALA A 148 -44.20 10.52 4.41
C ALA A 148 -44.79 9.55 5.41
N VAL A 149 -45.94 9.89 5.98
CA VAL A 149 -46.69 9.05 6.92
C VAL A 149 -48.06 8.67 6.41
N GLY A 150 -48.51 7.48 6.78
CA GLY A 150 -49.83 6.99 6.41
C GLY A 150 -50.90 7.48 7.37
N ASN A 151 -52.12 7.70 6.82
CA ASN A 151 -53.32 8.04 7.56
C ASN A 151 -54.46 7.08 7.20
N GLY A 152 -55.46 6.96 8.07
CA GLY A 152 -56.58 6.04 7.95
C GLY A 152 -56.50 4.88 8.96
N TYR A 153 -57.62 4.36 9.41
CA TYR A 153 -57.65 3.33 10.45
C TYR A 153 -57.54 1.91 9.90
N ASN A 154 -58.26 1.60 8.80
CA ASN A 154 -58.43 0.21 8.37
C ASN A 154 -57.56 -0.13 7.16
N SER A 155 -57.39 0.83 6.26
CA SER A 155 -56.55 0.69 5.08
C SER A 155 -56.08 2.05 4.62
N GLY A 156 -55.07 2.08 3.77
CA GLY A 156 -54.60 3.31 3.17
C GLY A 156 -53.52 3.10 2.14
N THR A 157 -53.09 4.21 1.56
CA THR A 157 -52.02 4.25 0.56
C THR A 157 -51.17 5.51 0.79
N ILE A 158 -49.90 5.41 0.72
CA ILE A 158 -48.98 6.54 0.67
C ILE A 158 -48.49 6.65 -0.77
N ASN A 159 -48.58 7.85 -1.33
CA ASN A 159 -48.00 8.19 -2.63
C ASN A 159 -47.01 9.34 -2.44
N VAL A 160 -45.88 9.27 -3.14
CA VAL A 160 -44.93 10.37 -3.27
C VAL A 160 -44.80 10.71 -4.73
N VAL A 161 -45.01 11.98 -5.07
CA VAL A 161 -44.94 12.52 -6.42
C VAL A 161 -43.82 13.51 -6.49
N LEU A 162 -42.86 13.29 -7.39
CA LEU A 162 -41.67 14.12 -7.56
C LEU A 162 -41.27 14.20 -9.04
N PRO A 163 -40.48 15.19 -9.46
CA PRO A 163 -39.99 15.25 -10.83
C PRO A 163 -39.29 13.94 -11.24
N ASP A 164 -39.53 13.50 -12.47
CA ASP A 164 -39.05 12.20 -12.99
C ASP A 164 -37.54 12.15 -13.23
N LYS A 165 -36.89 13.34 -13.19
CA LYS A 165 -35.43 13.47 -13.29
C LYS A 165 -34.68 13.08 -12.02
N PHE A 166 -35.35 13.00 -10.87
CA PHE A 166 -34.71 12.61 -9.64
C PHE A 166 -34.35 11.12 -9.64
N ASP A 167 -33.12 10.80 -9.31
CA ASP A 167 -32.75 9.47 -8.81
C ASP A 167 -33.21 9.37 -7.36
N VAL A 168 -33.96 8.33 -7.03
CA VAL A 168 -34.65 8.25 -5.73
C VAL A 168 -34.10 7.11 -4.90
N ASN A 169 -33.68 7.45 -3.69
CA ASN A 169 -33.26 6.52 -2.66
C ASN A 169 -34.28 6.52 -1.51
N ILE A 170 -34.74 5.33 -1.10
CA ILE A 170 -35.60 5.15 0.08
C ILE A 170 -34.69 4.66 1.20
N TYR A 171 -34.26 5.57 2.06
CA TYR A 171 -33.27 5.27 3.07
C TYR A 171 -33.86 4.76 4.40
N SER A 172 -35.18 4.92 4.60
CA SER A 172 -35.80 4.44 5.84
C SER A 172 -37.29 4.18 5.71
N GLY A 173 -37.82 3.22 6.45
CA GLY A 173 -39.26 2.94 6.56
C GLY A 173 -39.80 1.96 5.51
N GLN A 174 -41.05 2.22 5.05
CA GLN A 174 -41.75 1.37 4.09
C GLN A 174 -41.24 1.56 2.67
N SER A 175 -40.92 0.49 1.96
CA SER A 175 -40.55 0.58 0.55
C SER A 175 -41.72 1.03 -0.33
N LEU A 176 -41.43 1.92 -1.27
CA LEU A 176 -42.37 2.38 -2.31
C LEU A 176 -42.00 1.76 -3.65
N LYS A 177 -42.99 1.66 -4.54
CA LYS A 177 -42.81 1.19 -5.92
C LYS A 177 -43.27 2.25 -6.89
N GLU A 178 -42.58 2.40 -7.99
CA GLU A 178 -43.03 3.27 -9.05
C GLU A 178 -44.37 2.76 -9.62
N SER A 179 -45.35 3.64 -9.67
CA SER A 179 -46.67 3.36 -10.20
C SER A 179 -46.94 4.02 -11.55
N GLY A 180 -46.12 4.97 -11.96
CA GLY A 180 -46.20 5.60 -13.27
C GLY A 180 -45.54 6.98 -13.32
N THR A 181 -45.29 7.44 -14.55
CA THR A 181 -44.76 8.76 -14.86
C THR A 181 -45.76 9.50 -15.79
N SER A 182 -46.05 10.75 -15.49
CA SER A 182 -46.93 11.60 -16.29
C SER A 182 -46.59 13.08 -16.11
N GLY A 183 -46.48 13.80 -17.20
CA GLY A 183 -46.25 15.25 -17.19
C GLY A 183 -44.92 15.67 -16.55
N GLY A 184 -43.88 14.84 -16.66
CA GLY A 184 -42.60 15.11 -16.05
C GLY A 184 -42.54 14.80 -14.55
N LEU A 185 -43.57 14.15 -14.01
CA LEU A 185 -43.64 13.71 -12.61
C LEU A 185 -43.70 12.20 -12.51
N ARG A 186 -42.95 11.63 -11.58
CA ARG A 186 -42.95 10.22 -11.19
C ARG A 186 -43.83 10.06 -9.94
N THR A 187 -44.59 8.99 -9.87
CA THR A 187 -45.36 8.61 -8.68
C THR A 187 -44.85 7.31 -8.10
N LEU A 188 -44.44 7.36 -6.83
CA LEU A 188 -44.11 6.20 -6.04
C LEU A 188 -45.27 5.88 -5.10
N THR A 189 -45.60 4.60 -4.89
CA THR A 189 -46.73 4.18 -4.07
C THR A 189 -46.36 3.02 -3.13
N SER A 190 -46.90 3.04 -1.93
CA SER A 190 -46.83 1.91 -1.00
C SER A 190 -47.74 0.76 -1.40
N GLY A 191 -48.66 0.98 -2.35
CA GLY A 191 -49.81 0.09 -2.53
C GLY A 191 -50.79 0.16 -1.35
N THR A 192 -51.65 -0.85 -1.20
CA THR A 192 -52.65 -0.89 -0.13
C THR A 192 -51.99 -1.36 1.17
N LEU A 193 -52.01 -0.52 2.19
CA LEU A 193 -51.56 -0.79 3.54
C LEU A 193 -52.71 -1.21 4.45
N THR A 194 -52.49 -2.15 5.35
CA THR A 194 -53.34 -2.45 6.50
C THR A 194 -52.81 -1.69 7.70
N ASN A 195 -53.64 -0.96 8.45
CA ASN A 195 -53.21 -0.06 9.53
C ASN A 195 -52.20 1.00 9.08
N PRO A 196 -52.54 1.86 8.09
CA PRO A 196 -51.60 2.79 7.47
C PRO A 196 -50.93 3.77 8.45
N ARG A 197 -51.55 4.02 9.59
CA ARG A 197 -50.96 4.85 10.67
C ARG A 197 -49.65 4.29 11.30
N GLN A 198 -49.36 3.02 10.99
CA GLN A 198 -48.12 2.36 11.43
C GLN A 198 -46.98 2.44 10.38
N TYR A 199 -47.29 3.00 9.20
CA TYR A 199 -46.37 3.03 8.09
C TYR A 199 -45.91 4.46 7.82
N TRP A 200 -44.62 4.55 7.62
CA TRP A 200 -43.93 5.74 7.23
C TRP A 200 -42.81 5.38 6.26
N THR A 201 -42.33 6.36 5.52
CA THR A 201 -41.23 6.20 4.59
C THR A 201 -40.48 7.50 4.48
N CYS A 202 -39.14 7.41 4.51
CA CYS A 202 -38.29 8.55 4.22
C CYS A 202 -37.50 8.26 2.96
N LEU A 203 -37.44 9.26 2.11
CA LEU A 203 -36.74 9.17 0.83
C LEU A 203 -36.06 10.49 0.51
N ASP A 204 -35.01 10.40 -0.24
CA ASP A 204 -34.40 11.52 -0.95
C ASP A 204 -34.46 11.30 -2.46
N GLY A 205 -34.18 12.36 -3.18
CA GLY A 205 -34.08 12.35 -4.63
C GLY A 205 -33.00 13.35 -5.05
N THR A 206 -32.08 12.91 -5.90
CA THR A 206 -30.98 13.72 -6.43
C THR A 206 -31.13 13.88 -7.93
N ASN A 207 -31.01 15.11 -8.43
CA ASN A 207 -30.96 15.46 -9.85
C ASN A 207 -29.62 16.12 -10.15
N VAL A 208 -28.61 15.29 -10.50
CA VAL A 208 -27.26 15.78 -10.81
C VAL A 208 -27.19 16.74 -11.99
N ASP A 209 -28.16 16.68 -12.92
CA ASP A 209 -28.23 17.60 -14.07
C ASP A 209 -28.61 19.03 -13.67
N ALA A 210 -29.15 19.22 -12.47
CA ALA A 210 -29.53 20.52 -11.94
C ALA A 210 -28.44 21.16 -11.07
N LEU A 211 -27.35 20.47 -10.79
CA LEU A 211 -26.25 21.04 -10.02
C LEU A 211 -25.64 22.26 -10.74
N VAL A 212 -25.34 23.29 -9.98
CA VAL A 212 -24.52 24.40 -10.46
C VAL A 212 -23.05 23.97 -10.37
N SER A 213 -22.25 24.34 -11.35
CA SER A 213 -20.85 23.97 -11.41
C SER A 213 -19.99 25.23 -11.54
N SER A 214 -19.08 25.44 -10.61
CA SER A 214 -18.04 26.48 -10.66
C SER A 214 -16.65 25.83 -10.64
N LYS A 215 -15.61 26.57 -11.03
CA LYS A 215 -14.24 26.08 -11.05
C LYS A 215 -13.31 27.06 -10.38
N VAL A 216 -12.52 26.58 -9.47
CA VAL A 216 -11.43 27.28 -8.83
C VAL A 216 -10.11 26.56 -9.12
N THR A 217 -9.02 27.31 -9.21
CA THR A 217 -7.68 26.73 -9.38
C THR A 217 -6.83 27.11 -8.18
N VAL A 218 -6.43 26.11 -7.42
CA VAL A 218 -5.60 26.27 -6.21
C VAL A 218 -4.33 25.46 -6.37
N ALA A 219 -3.18 26.05 -6.13
CA ALA A 219 -1.86 25.42 -6.28
C ALA A 219 -1.64 24.69 -7.64
N GLY A 220 -2.27 25.18 -8.72
CA GLY A 220 -2.19 24.60 -10.05
C GLY A 220 -3.17 23.46 -10.34
N GLN A 221 -3.90 23.00 -9.34
CA GLN A 221 -4.96 21.99 -9.45
C GLN A 221 -6.31 22.66 -9.75
N VAL A 222 -7.07 22.08 -10.68
CA VAL A 222 -8.46 22.51 -10.94
C VAL A 222 -9.40 21.73 -10.03
N PHE A 223 -10.20 22.47 -9.26
CA PHE A 223 -11.33 21.96 -8.49
C PHE A 223 -12.62 22.40 -9.14
N GLU A 224 -13.56 21.47 -9.32
CA GLU A 224 -14.91 21.75 -9.78
C GLU A 224 -15.88 21.56 -8.61
N ILE A 225 -16.47 22.66 -8.17
CA ILE A 225 -17.48 22.67 -7.09
C ILE A 225 -18.83 22.44 -7.72
N GLN A 226 -19.53 21.41 -7.33
CA GLN A 226 -20.89 21.08 -7.79
C GLN A 226 -21.86 21.20 -6.61
N SER A 227 -22.61 22.29 -6.60
CA SER A 227 -23.52 22.65 -5.50
C SER A 227 -24.98 22.69 -5.94
N TRP A 228 -25.90 22.68 -5.00
CA TRP A 228 -27.31 22.91 -5.27
C TRP A 228 -27.57 24.38 -5.61
N PRO A 229 -28.41 24.68 -6.62
CA PRO A 229 -28.75 26.06 -6.96
C PRO A 229 -29.36 26.85 -5.78
N GLU A 230 -30.00 26.13 -4.88
CA GLU A 230 -30.62 26.65 -3.67
C GLU A 230 -29.68 26.89 -2.50
N ASP A 231 -28.39 26.43 -2.56
CA ASP A 231 -27.40 26.60 -1.49
C ASP A 231 -26.09 27.28 -1.92
N PRO A 232 -26.12 28.54 -2.37
CA PRO A 232 -24.90 29.25 -2.75
C PRO A 232 -23.95 29.52 -1.57
N ALA A 233 -24.43 29.36 -0.34
CA ALA A 233 -23.60 29.52 0.84
C ALA A 233 -22.64 28.35 1.05
N TRP A 234 -23.09 27.14 0.68
CA TRP A 234 -22.24 25.96 0.69
C TRP A 234 -21.12 26.07 -0.35
N GLU A 235 -21.44 26.49 -1.58
CA GLU A 235 -20.44 26.74 -2.62
C GLU A 235 -19.35 27.72 -2.16
N THR A 236 -19.78 28.87 -1.59
CA THR A 236 -18.85 29.89 -1.09
C THR A 236 -17.95 29.36 0.03
N MET A 237 -18.51 28.55 0.93
CA MET A 237 -17.75 27.94 2.01
C MET A 237 -16.69 26.98 1.43
N VAL A 238 -17.07 26.07 0.52
CA VAL A 238 -16.14 25.13 -0.08
C VAL A 238 -15.03 25.83 -0.86
N GLU A 239 -15.37 26.90 -1.61
CA GLU A 239 -14.35 27.69 -2.31
C GLU A 239 -13.31 28.27 -1.37
N GLY A 240 -13.76 28.84 -0.23
CA GLY A 240 -12.86 29.37 0.80
C GLY A 240 -11.97 28.30 1.43
N GLU A 241 -12.54 27.15 1.81
CA GLU A 241 -11.77 26.05 2.38
C GLU A 241 -10.77 25.44 1.39
N LEU A 242 -11.12 25.35 0.10
CA LEU A 242 -10.17 24.91 -0.93
C LEU A 242 -8.95 25.86 -1.02
N GLU A 243 -9.19 27.17 -0.93
CA GLU A 243 -8.11 28.19 -0.99
C GLU A 243 -7.21 28.14 0.24
N ASP A 244 -7.75 27.83 1.41
CA ASP A 244 -7.03 27.77 2.69
C ASP A 244 -6.39 26.40 2.93
N ASP A 245 -7.15 25.29 2.75
CA ASP A 245 -6.72 23.94 3.12
C ASP A 245 -5.68 23.35 2.16
N ILE A 246 -5.88 23.48 0.84
CA ILE A 246 -4.98 22.83 -0.15
C ILE A 246 -3.52 23.28 0.00
N PRO A 247 -3.19 24.58 0.14
CA PRO A 247 -1.82 25.00 0.40
C PRO A 247 -1.26 24.46 1.73
N ALA A 248 -2.07 24.42 2.77
CA ALA A 248 -1.66 23.89 4.08
C ALA A 248 -1.37 22.38 4.03
N LEU A 249 -2.21 21.62 3.34
CA LEU A 249 -2.03 20.18 3.16
C LEU A 249 -0.80 19.86 2.30
N LEU A 250 -0.53 20.64 1.25
CA LEU A 250 0.68 20.50 0.44
C LEU A 250 1.95 20.81 1.25
N ASP A 251 1.91 21.86 2.07
CA ASP A 251 3.05 22.19 2.94
C ASP A 251 3.29 21.09 3.97
N MET A 252 2.24 20.51 4.53
CA MET A 252 2.31 19.44 5.52
C MET A 252 2.87 18.14 4.95
N ASN A 253 2.44 17.71 3.76
CA ASN A 253 2.75 16.37 3.25
C ASN A 253 3.87 16.31 2.21
N GLY A 254 4.16 17.43 1.54
CA GLY A 254 5.17 17.49 0.48
C GLY A 254 4.83 16.69 -0.78
N LEU A 255 3.59 16.18 -0.90
CA LEU A 255 3.16 15.34 -2.01
C LEU A 255 2.56 16.18 -3.14
N ASP A 256 2.75 15.73 -4.38
CA ASP A 256 2.16 16.37 -5.54
C ASP A 256 0.65 16.15 -5.62
N LEU A 257 -0.06 17.11 -6.19
CA LEU A 257 -1.48 16.96 -6.52
C LEU A 257 -1.67 15.99 -7.71
N PRO A 258 -2.78 15.21 -7.74
CA PRO A 258 -2.94 14.11 -8.69
C PRO A 258 -3.19 14.53 -10.14
N GLY A 259 -3.23 15.84 -10.42
CA GLY A 259 -3.55 16.40 -11.73
C GLY A 259 -5.00 16.13 -12.18
N GLY A 260 -5.39 16.75 -13.30
CA GLY A 260 -6.75 16.67 -13.83
C GLY A 260 -7.73 17.54 -13.05
N THR A 261 -8.98 17.13 -12.90
CA THR A 261 -10.00 17.84 -12.13
C THR A 261 -10.43 17.01 -10.94
N VAL A 262 -10.42 17.61 -9.75
CA VAL A 262 -11.04 17.08 -8.54
C VAL A 262 -12.41 17.72 -8.40
N ILE A 263 -13.44 16.93 -8.12
CA ILE A 263 -14.81 17.43 -7.96
C ILE A 263 -15.14 17.43 -6.47
N VAL A 264 -15.69 18.54 -5.98
CA VAL A 264 -16.32 18.61 -4.65
C VAL A 264 -17.80 18.77 -4.87
N ARG A 265 -18.59 17.78 -4.44
CA ARG A 265 -20.02 17.71 -4.71
C ARG A 265 -20.82 17.75 -3.46
N GLU A 266 -21.78 18.68 -3.41
CA GLU A 266 -22.82 18.73 -2.39
C GLU A 266 -23.78 17.56 -2.54
N VAL A 267 -24.05 16.87 -1.42
CA VAL A 267 -24.99 15.75 -1.33
C VAL A 267 -25.85 15.85 -0.08
N GLY A 268 -26.97 15.16 -0.07
CA GLY A 268 -27.82 15.06 1.11
C GLY A 268 -27.23 14.12 2.16
N ASN A 269 -27.48 14.42 3.45
CA ASN A 269 -27.01 13.57 4.56
C ASN A 269 -27.43 12.10 4.41
N SER A 270 -28.61 11.84 3.84
CA SER A 270 -29.14 10.50 3.62
C SER A 270 -28.41 9.71 2.53
N GLU A 271 -27.68 10.37 1.63
CA GLU A 271 -26.92 9.73 0.55
C GLU A 271 -25.64 9.05 1.06
N LEU A 272 -25.01 9.63 2.10
CA LEU A 272 -23.81 9.09 2.71
C LEU A 272 -24.09 8.28 3.99
N GLY A 273 -25.34 8.14 4.38
CA GLY A 273 -25.74 7.44 5.60
C GLY A 273 -25.30 8.19 6.85
N GLU A 274 -24.35 7.60 7.61
CA GLU A 274 -23.83 8.21 8.86
C GLU A 274 -22.54 9.03 8.63
N TYR A 275 -22.06 9.12 7.38
CA TYR A 275 -20.83 9.84 7.05
C TYR A 275 -21.14 11.28 6.64
N ALA A 276 -20.30 12.20 7.11
CA ALA A 276 -20.41 13.64 6.78
C ALA A 276 -19.77 13.98 5.43
N GLY A 277 -18.85 13.15 4.97
CA GLY A 277 -18.18 13.24 3.69
C GLY A 277 -17.68 11.88 3.22
N MET A 278 -17.22 11.80 1.99
CA MET A 278 -16.59 10.62 1.40
C MET A 278 -15.82 11.00 0.13
N TYR A 279 -14.54 10.73 0.09
CA TYR A 279 -13.76 10.84 -1.13
C TYR A 279 -13.72 9.52 -1.92
N ASN A 280 -13.93 9.60 -3.23
CA ASN A 280 -13.79 8.47 -4.14
C ASN A 280 -12.58 8.67 -5.05
N SER A 281 -11.49 7.97 -4.80
CA SER A 281 -10.22 8.09 -5.53
C SER A 281 -10.33 7.72 -7.01
N LEU A 282 -11.23 6.79 -7.37
CA LEU A 282 -11.42 6.35 -8.76
C LEU A 282 -12.07 7.43 -9.63
N THR A 283 -13.03 8.18 -9.07
CA THR A 283 -13.76 9.23 -9.78
C THR A 283 -13.23 10.62 -9.48
N LYS A 284 -12.35 10.75 -8.48
CA LYS A 284 -11.84 12.00 -7.93
C LYS A 284 -12.95 12.95 -7.49
N ILE A 285 -13.97 12.39 -6.82
CA ILE A 285 -15.11 13.15 -6.29
C ILE A 285 -15.08 13.08 -4.77
N ALA A 286 -15.00 14.23 -4.12
CA ALA A 286 -15.32 14.40 -2.71
C ALA A 286 -16.82 14.72 -2.57
N TYR A 287 -17.56 13.80 -2.02
CA TYR A 287 -18.96 14.01 -1.64
C TYR A 287 -19.00 14.60 -0.24
N VAL A 288 -19.64 15.73 -0.08
CA VAL A 288 -19.70 16.47 1.17
C VAL A 288 -21.14 16.83 1.46
N THR A 289 -21.62 16.53 2.65
CA THR A 289 -23.03 16.75 2.97
C THR A 289 -23.38 18.22 3.15
N GLU A 290 -24.65 18.53 2.96
CA GLU A 290 -25.22 19.88 3.08
C GLU A 290 -25.00 20.51 4.47
N GLU A 291 -24.90 19.71 5.54
CA GLU A 291 -24.76 20.17 6.92
C GLU A 291 -23.31 20.23 7.39
N THR A 292 -22.35 19.90 6.53
CA THR A 292 -20.95 19.78 6.85
C THR A 292 -20.32 21.15 7.08
N GLY A 293 -19.41 21.22 8.07
CA GLY A 293 -18.55 22.37 8.31
C GLY A 293 -17.19 22.28 7.62
N ALA A 294 -16.39 23.32 7.75
CA ALA A 294 -15.03 23.44 7.23
C ALA A 294 -14.10 22.25 7.59
N ASP A 295 -14.25 21.75 8.81
CA ASP A 295 -13.47 20.63 9.36
C ASP A 295 -13.52 19.36 8.49
N VAL A 296 -14.72 19.00 8.04
CA VAL A 296 -14.89 17.80 7.22
C VAL A 296 -14.33 18.01 5.81
N ILE A 297 -14.33 19.25 5.30
CA ILE A 297 -13.78 19.54 3.98
C ILE A 297 -12.28 19.25 3.97
N ALA A 298 -11.51 19.74 4.94
CA ALA A 298 -10.09 19.43 5.07
C ALA A 298 -9.83 17.91 5.18
N HIS A 299 -10.68 17.19 5.94
CA HIS A 299 -10.63 15.75 6.06
C HIS A 299 -10.79 15.07 4.69
N GLU A 300 -11.88 15.36 3.97
CA GLU A 300 -12.18 14.72 2.68
C GLU A 300 -11.19 15.12 1.58
N LEU A 301 -10.70 16.36 1.58
CA LEU A 301 -9.67 16.79 0.65
C LEU A 301 -8.34 16.09 0.89
N SER A 302 -8.00 15.77 2.13
CA SER A 302 -6.78 15.04 2.45
C SER A 302 -6.75 13.64 1.86
N HIS A 303 -7.91 13.02 1.63
CA HIS A 303 -8.03 11.75 0.93
C HIS A 303 -7.66 11.82 -0.56
N ILE A 304 -7.38 13.00 -1.12
CA ILE A 304 -6.72 13.14 -2.42
C ILE A 304 -5.40 12.37 -2.41
N TRP A 305 -4.68 12.39 -1.30
CA TRP A 305 -3.42 11.68 -1.10
C TRP A 305 -3.60 10.42 -0.24
N TYR A 306 -4.31 10.53 0.89
CA TYR A 306 -4.42 9.46 1.90
C TYR A 306 -5.64 8.58 1.64
N ASN A 307 -5.58 7.82 0.58
CA ASN A 307 -6.64 6.91 0.18
C ASN A 307 -6.10 5.48 0.02
N ARG A 308 -6.92 4.59 -0.48
CA ARG A 308 -6.56 3.18 -0.67
C ARG A 308 -5.46 2.94 -1.71
N ASP A 309 -5.09 3.95 -2.49
CA ASP A 309 -4.00 3.83 -3.45
C ASP A 309 -2.65 4.04 -2.74
N LEU A 310 -2.63 4.77 -1.61
CA LEU A 310 -1.45 4.94 -0.75
C LEU A 310 -1.45 3.96 0.44
N PHE A 311 -2.57 3.76 1.12
CA PHE A 311 -2.67 2.92 2.31
C PHE A 311 -3.64 1.75 2.11
N ALA A 312 -3.19 0.53 2.40
CA ALA A 312 -4.04 -0.65 2.42
C ALA A 312 -5.04 -0.62 3.58
N ASP A 313 -4.61 -0.08 4.71
CA ASP A 313 -5.34 -0.08 5.96
C ASP A 313 -6.10 1.22 6.22
N LYS A 314 -7.37 1.07 6.62
CA LYS A 314 -8.23 2.22 6.90
C LYS A 314 -7.75 3.07 8.07
N TRP A 315 -7.17 2.47 9.11
CA TRP A 315 -6.69 3.23 10.25
C TRP A 315 -5.61 4.26 9.86
N ALA A 316 -4.72 3.89 8.92
CA ALA A 316 -3.69 4.80 8.44
C ALA A 316 -4.28 5.93 7.59
N SER A 317 -5.15 5.60 6.63
CA SER A 317 -5.85 6.57 5.80
C SER A 317 -6.69 7.55 6.61
N GLU A 318 -7.55 7.05 7.48
CA GLU A 318 -8.44 7.88 8.31
C GLU A 318 -7.67 8.63 9.41
N GLY A 319 -6.60 8.02 9.95
CA GLY A 319 -5.71 8.67 10.90
C GLY A 319 -4.98 9.86 10.28
N MET A 320 -4.49 9.72 9.05
CA MET A 320 -3.88 10.80 8.28
C MET A 320 -4.89 11.90 7.94
N ALA A 321 -6.11 11.53 7.57
CA ALA A 321 -7.17 12.49 7.30
C ALA A 321 -7.54 13.30 8.56
N GLY A 322 -7.68 12.64 9.71
CA GLY A 322 -7.90 13.32 10.99
C GLY A 322 -6.73 14.21 11.42
N TYR A 323 -5.48 13.79 11.16
CA TYR A 323 -4.31 14.63 11.41
C TYR A 323 -4.31 15.88 10.52
N SER A 324 -4.66 15.74 9.24
CA SER A 324 -4.80 16.82 8.29
C SER A 324 -5.87 17.83 8.71
N GLU A 325 -7.04 17.35 9.12
CA GLU A 325 -8.14 18.15 9.66
C GLU A 325 -7.68 18.99 10.85
N GLN A 326 -6.85 18.44 11.74
CA GLN A 326 -6.32 19.16 12.89
C GLN A 326 -5.38 20.31 12.49
N LEU A 327 -4.59 20.14 11.44
CA LEU A 327 -3.57 21.10 11.02
C LEU A 327 -4.12 22.17 10.06
N ALA A 328 -4.97 21.79 9.11
CA ALA A 328 -5.53 22.68 8.11
C ALA A 328 -6.79 23.42 8.60
N GLY A 329 -7.57 22.80 9.48
CA GLY A 329 -8.82 23.37 9.96
C GLY A 329 -8.66 24.57 10.90
N PRO A 330 -9.72 25.34 11.11
CA PRO A 330 -9.69 26.61 11.87
C PRO A 330 -9.44 26.40 13.37
N GLY A 331 -8.21 26.20 13.75
CA GLY A 331 -7.54 26.50 15.04
C GLY A 331 -8.08 25.96 16.36
N GLU A 332 -9.25 25.35 16.45
CA GLU A 332 -9.84 24.82 17.70
C GLU A 332 -10.08 23.29 17.68
N TYR A 333 -9.67 22.58 16.63
CA TYR A 333 -9.86 21.14 16.53
C TYR A 333 -8.92 20.39 17.45
N THR A 334 -9.50 19.79 18.47
CA THR A 334 -8.78 18.98 19.47
C THR A 334 -9.04 17.48 19.27
N ARG A 335 -9.29 17.05 18.02
CA ARG A 335 -9.70 15.67 17.72
C ARG A 335 -8.63 14.64 18.03
N CYS A 336 -7.39 14.88 17.65
CA CYS A 336 -6.31 13.91 17.84
C CYS A 336 -5.87 13.74 19.29
N LYS A 337 -6.81 13.79 20.22
CA LYS A 337 -6.55 13.51 21.66
C LYS A 337 -6.52 12.01 21.89
N LYS A 338 -5.74 11.62 22.89
CA LYS A 338 -5.77 10.24 23.39
C LYS A 338 -7.23 9.81 23.62
N PRO A 339 -7.69 8.75 22.94
CA PRO A 339 -9.07 8.30 23.08
C PRO A 339 -9.40 7.84 24.48
N GLY A 340 -10.69 7.90 24.84
CA GLY A 340 -11.22 7.42 26.10
C GLY A 340 -11.17 5.90 26.26
N ALA A 341 -12.07 5.36 27.06
CA ALA A 341 -12.20 3.91 27.20
C ALA A 341 -12.83 3.32 25.92
N TYR A 342 -12.31 2.19 25.46
CA TYR A 342 -12.89 1.46 24.33
C TYR A 342 -14.34 1.06 24.63
N PRO A 343 -15.30 1.41 23.78
CA PRO A 343 -16.73 1.12 24.05
C PRO A 343 -17.14 -0.30 23.73
N GLY A 344 -16.33 -1.05 22.98
CA GLY A 344 -16.58 -2.45 22.63
C GLY A 344 -16.17 -3.43 23.71
N THR A 345 -16.24 -4.72 23.41
CA THR A 345 -15.80 -5.80 24.28
C THR A 345 -14.39 -6.26 23.92
N GLY A 346 -13.51 -6.40 24.90
CA GLY A 346 -12.14 -6.88 24.69
C GLY A 346 -11.12 -5.73 24.53
N LYS A 347 -10.13 -5.94 23.69
CA LYS A 347 -9.13 -4.92 23.32
C LYS A 347 -9.60 -4.15 22.10
N PRO A 348 -9.15 -2.89 21.90
CA PRO A 348 -9.29 -2.21 20.62
C PRO A 348 -8.65 -3.04 19.49
N ASP A 349 -9.23 -2.94 18.31
CA ASP A 349 -8.72 -3.59 17.10
C ASP A 349 -8.93 -2.63 15.92
N LEU A 350 -7.89 -1.85 15.61
CA LEU A 350 -7.91 -0.91 14.49
C LEU A 350 -7.64 -1.59 13.14
N SER A 351 -7.06 -2.79 13.13
CA SER A 351 -6.89 -3.57 11.91
C SER A 351 -8.25 -4.01 11.34
N ASN A 352 -9.26 -4.16 12.22
CA ASN A 352 -10.63 -4.49 11.87
C ASN A 352 -11.55 -3.26 11.97
N TRP A 353 -11.51 -2.41 10.93
CA TRP A 353 -12.26 -1.16 10.89
C TRP A 353 -13.76 -1.39 10.75
N VAL A 354 -14.55 -0.80 11.65
CA VAL A 354 -16.02 -0.89 11.62
C VAL A 354 -16.57 -0.11 10.44
N THR A 355 -17.47 -0.74 9.68
CA THR A 355 -18.25 -0.09 8.64
C THR A 355 -19.71 -0.07 9.08
N LEU A 356 -20.30 1.13 9.14
CA LEU A 356 -21.70 1.27 9.51
C LEU A 356 -22.62 0.80 8.39
N THR A 357 -23.69 0.14 8.78
CA THR A 357 -24.77 -0.34 7.91
C THR A 357 -26.11 0.00 8.54
N MET A 358 -27.21 -0.18 7.80
CA MET A 358 -28.56 0.02 8.33
C MET A 358 -28.90 -0.88 9.56
N THR A 359 -28.07 -1.87 9.85
CA THR A 359 -28.23 -2.78 11.00
C THR A 359 -27.23 -2.51 12.12
N SER A 360 -26.39 -1.50 11.96
CA SER A 360 -25.41 -1.11 12.98
C SER A 360 -26.10 -0.60 14.24
N THR A 361 -25.46 -0.86 15.37
CA THR A 361 -25.97 -0.48 16.68
C THR A 361 -25.27 0.81 17.17
N LEU A 362 -25.82 1.44 18.21
CA LEU A 362 -25.16 2.57 18.88
C LEU A 362 -23.75 2.21 19.40
N VAL A 363 -23.50 0.94 19.68
CA VAL A 363 -22.17 0.46 20.09
C VAL A 363 -21.22 0.47 18.91
N ASP A 364 -21.70 0.07 17.72
CA ASP A 364 -20.90 0.09 16.49
C ASP A 364 -20.53 1.54 16.11
N GLU A 365 -21.44 2.48 16.23
CA GLU A 365 -21.18 3.92 16.05
C GLU A 365 -20.11 4.42 17.04
N GLN A 366 -20.22 4.07 18.32
CA GLN A 366 -19.25 4.44 19.33
C GLN A 366 -17.86 3.80 19.09
N ILE A 367 -17.83 2.56 18.56
CA ILE A 367 -16.58 1.91 18.20
C ILE A 367 -15.94 2.65 17.02
N LEU A 368 -16.72 3.02 16.00
CA LEU A 368 -16.22 3.77 14.87
C LEU A 368 -15.67 5.14 15.30
N ASP A 369 -16.39 5.90 16.14
CA ASP A 369 -15.89 7.14 16.73
C ASP A 369 -14.56 6.96 17.45
N TYR A 370 -14.47 5.88 18.24
CA TYR A 370 -13.23 5.54 18.94
C TYR A 370 -12.09 5.21 17.97
N GLN A 371 -12.37 4.52 16.85
CA GLN A 371 -11.36 4.16 15.85
C GLN A 371 -10.81 5.41 15.15
N TYR A 372 -11.67 6.37 14.79
CA TYR A 372 -11.23 7.66 14.25
C TYR A 372 -10.34 8.41 15.24
N ASP A 373 -10.79 8.56 16.50
CA ASP A 373 -10.02 9.24 17.55
C ASP A 373 -8.65 8.56 17.78
N ALA A 374 -8.62 7.21 17.81
CA ALA A 374 -7.42 6.44 18.07
C ALA A 374 -6.42 6.52 16.89
N ALA A 375 -6.90 6.39 15.67
CA ALA A 375 -6.07 6.47 14.47
C ALA A 375 -5.41 7.86 14.34
N CYS A 376 -6.19 8.93 14.49
CA CYS A 376 -5.70 10.30 14.52
C CYS A 376 -4.66 10.52 15.65
N TYR A 377 -4.92 10.01 16.85
CA TYR A 377 -3.99 10.11 17.99
C TYR A 377 -2.67 9.37 17.71
N ILE A 378 -2.72 8.20 17.08
CA ILE A 378 -1.52 7.43 16.72
C ILE A 378 -0.67 8.23 15.73
N ILE A 379 -1.27 8.66 14.61
CA ILE A 379 -0.55 9.41 13.57
C ILE A 379 0.06 10.69 14.16
N THR A 380 -0.71 11.48 14.94
CA THR A 380 -0.20 12.69 15.57
C THR A 380 0.97 12.38 16.51
N THR A 381 0.87 11.32 17.32
CA THR A 381 1.94 10.96 18.26
C THR A 381 3.22 10.56 17.52
N LEU A 382 3.09 9.81 16.42
CA LEU A 382 4.24 9.41 15.59
C LEU A 382 4.86 10.62 14.88
N ALA A 383 4.03 11.49 14.29
CA ALA A 383 4.48 12.70 13.61
C ALA A 383 5.21 13.65 14.58
N ASP A 384 4.65 13.87 15.78
CA ASP A 384 5.26 14.72 16.82
C ASP A 384 6.65 14.18 17.26
N LYS A 385 6.81 12.85 17.32
CA LYS A 385 8.09 12.21 17.67
C LYS A 385 9.14 12.38 16.58
N MET A 386 8.77 12.12 15.34
CA MET A 386 9.69 12.21 14.18
C MET A 386 10.06 13.65 13.85
N GLY A 387 9.15 14.59 14.11
CA GLY A 387 9.21 15.96 13.61
C GLY A 387 8.78 16.05 12.14
N GLU A 388 8.41 17.25 11.73
CA GLU A 388 7.74 17.53 10.45
C GLU A 388 8.55 17.06 9.23
N GLU A 389 9.85 17.35 9.17
CA GLU A 389 10.72 17.01 8.03
C GLU A 389 10.83 15.50 7.83
N ASN A 390 11.03 14.73 8.91
CA ASN A 390 11.14 13.28 8.81
C ASN A 390 9.79 12.64 8.52
N PHE A 391 8.69 13.19 9.06
CA PHE A 391 7.35 12.69 8.74
C PHE A 391 7.01 12.90 7.26
N LYS A 392 7.35 14.06 6.67
CA LYS A 392 7.24 14.29 5.24
C LYS A 392 8.07 13.27 4.44
N ALA A 393 9.29 12.98 4.88
CA ALA A 393 10.14 11.99 4.21
C ALA A 393 9.48 10.61 4.18
N VAL A 394 8.83 10.17 5.26
CA VAL A 394 8.04 8.92 5.31
C VAL A 394 6.92 8.93 4.28
N LEU A 395 6.13 10.01 4.22
CA LEU A 395 5.02 10.13 3.28
C LEU A 395 5.48 10.15 1.82
N MET A 396 6.58 10.86 1.54
CA MET A 396 7.18 10.91 0.20
C MET A 396 7.73 9.55 -0.22
N ALA A 397 8.42 8.83 0.68
CA ALA A 397 8.91 7.49 0.43
C ALA A 397 7.75 6.53 0.09
N GLY A 398 6.70 6.53 0.91
CA GLY A 398 5.50 5.73 0.66
C GLY A 398 4.81 6.08 -0.66
N SER A 399 4.66 7.37 -0.98
CA SER A 399 4.06 7.83 -2.24
C SER A 399 4.89 7.43 -3.48
N ASN A 400 6.22 7.36 -3.33
CA ASN A 400 7.11 6.88 -4.37
C ASN A 400 7.15 5.35 -4.44
N GLY A 401 6.44 4.66 -3.56
CA GLY A 401 6.39 3.20 -3.47
C GLY A 401 7.66 2.59 -2.91
N GLU A 402 8.42 3.34 -2.13
CA GLU A 402 9.58 2.83 -1.44
C GLU A 402 9.15 1.80 -0.37
N ILE A 403 9.86 0.70 -0.33
CA ILE A 403 9.75 -0.32 0.73
C ILE A 403 11.04 -0.24 1.53
N ALA A 404 10.97 -0.15 2.85
CA ALA A 404 12.06 0.22 3.73
C ALA A 404 13.37 -0.56 3.51
N TYR A 405 13.28 -1.85 3.30
CA TYR A 405 14.46 -2.71 3.09
C TYR A 405 14.80 -2.95 1.60
N LEU A 406 13.92 -2.55 0.68
CA LEU A 406 14.06 -2.84 -0.74
C LEU A 406 14.41 -1.61 -1.59
N GLY A 407 14.22 -0.42 -1.05
CA GLY A 407 14.50 0.83 -1.76
C GLY A 407 15.81 1.45 -1.32
N GLY A 408 16.76 1.60 -2.21
CA GLY A 408 17.97 2.38 -1.93
C GLY A 408 19.22 1.96 -2.69
N THR A 409 19.23 0.79 -3.32
CA THR A 409 20.34 0.42 -4.21
C THR A 409 20.15 1.12 -5.56
N PRO A 410 21.12 1.93 -6.02
CA PRO A 410 21.04 2.57 -7.33
C PRO A 410 20.87 1.54 -8.43
N GLY A 411 19.67 1.47 -9.02
CA GLY A 411 19.33 0.54 -10.10
C GLY A 411 18.20 -0.44 -9.81
N GLU A 412 17.78 -0.59 -8.56
CA GLU A 412 16.55 -1.29 -8.23
C GLU A 412 15.35 -0.45 -8.65
N THR A 413 14.69 -0.85 -9.71
CA THR A 413 13.38 -0.31 -10.09
C THR A 413 12.32 -1.20 -9.49
N TYR A 414 11.81 -0.83 -8.32
CA TYR A 414 10.59 -1.41 -7.81
C TYR A 414 9.41 -0.91 -8.64
N ASP A 415 8.57 -1.82 -9.11
CA ASP A 415 7.27 -1.44 -9.67
C ASP A 415 6.33 -1.09 -8.52
N SER A 416 6.60 0.07 -7.95
CA SER A 416 5.90 0.65 -6.80
C SER A 416 4.46 1.07 -7.11
N SER A 417 4.06 1.04 -8.38
CA SER A 417 2.77 1.58 -8.82
C SER A 417 1.57 0.68 -8.47
N ALA A 418 1.79 -0.47 -7.85
CA ALA A 418 0.78 -1.50 -7.74
C ALA A 418 0.36 -1.90 -6.32
N THR A 419 1.10 -1.52 -5.28
CA THR A 419 0.80 -2.03 -3.94
C THR A 419 0.71 -0.89 -2.92
N PRO A 420 -0.50 -0.63 -2.35
CA PRO A 420 -0.61 0.33 -1.26
C PRO A 420 0.18 -0.15 -0.04
N LEU A 421 0.68 0.80 0.74
CA LEU A 421 1.38 0.52 1.99
C LEU A 421 0.49 -0.29 2.94
N SER A 422 0.93 -1.47 3.30
CA SER A 422 0.37 -2.21 4.43
C SER A 422 0.79 -1.57 5.75
N ALA A 423 0.18 -1.99 6.86
CA ALA A 423 0.58 -1.55 8.19
C ALA A 423 2.05 -1.85 8.48
N GLU A 424 2.53 -3.03 8.04
CA GLU A 424 3.91 -3.48 8.18
C GLU A 424 4.87 -2.57 7.41
N SER A 425 4.63 -2.38 6.10
CA SER A 425 5.47 -1.52 5.26
C SER A 425 5.46 -0.07 5.75
N PHE A 426 4.32 0.41 6.26
CA PHE A 426 4.22 1.77 6.80
C PHE A 426 5.02 1.91 8.09
N LEU A 427 4.97 0.92 9.00
CA LEU A 427 5.76 0.92 10.22
C LEU A 427 7.27 0.89 9.91
N ASP A 428 7.68 0.07 8.93
CA ASP A 428 9.08 0.00 8.53
C ASP A 428 9.58 1.34 7.96
N LEU A 429 8.78 2.02 7.14
CA LEU A 429 9.12 3.36 6.67
C LEU A 429 9.15 4.40 7.80
N ILE A 430 8.21 4.33 8.75
CA ILE A 430 8.22 5.20 9.94
C ILE A 430 9.55 5.06 10.69
N ASP A 431 10.03 3.84 10.86
CA ASP A 431 11.27 3.59 11.57
C ASP A 431 12.49 4.02 10.74
N GLU A 432 12.61 3.54 9.50
CA GLU A 432 13.81 3.72 8.68
C GLU A 432 13.95 5.13 8.08
N ARG A 433 12.83 5.80 7.76
CA ARG A 433 12.82 7.15 7.16
C ARG A 433 12.40 8.26 8.12
N GLY A 434 11.77 7.89 9.24
CA GLY A 434 11.25 8.82 10.23
C GLY A 434 12.01 8.82 11.55
N MET A 435 11.93 7.74 12.32
CA MET A 435 12.42 7.66 13.69
C MET A 435 13.96 7.64 13.77
N ILE A 436 14.61 6.76 13.03
CA ILE A 436 16.08 6.66 13.01
C ILE A 436 16.72 7.98 12.55
N PRO A 437 16.30 8.60 11.43
CA PRO A 437 16.84 9.92 11.05
C PRO A 437 16.55 11.03 12.07
N ALA A 438 15.46 10.92 12.86
CA ALA A 438 15.20 11.83 13.98
C ALA A 438 16.11 11.59 15.20
N GLY A 439 16.99 10.58 15.17
CA GLY A 439 17.85 10.18 16.29
C GLY A 439 17.12 9.42 17.39
N ILE A 440 16.02 8.76 17.06
CA ILE A 440 15.23 7.93 17.97
C ILE A 440 15.64 6.47 17.73
N GLU A 441 16.48 5.95 18.61
CA GLU A 441 16.97 4.57 18.55
C GLU A 441 16.01 3.58 19.26
N ASP A 442 15.28 4.06 20.30
CA ASP A 442 14.32 3.25 21.04
C ASP A 442 12.93 3.37 20.40
N LEU A 443 12.55 2.35 19.66
CA LEU A 443 11.27 2.24 18.95
C LEU A 443 10.15 1.58 19.77
N ASP A 444 10.45 1.07 20.97
CA ASP A 444 9.52 0.33 21.81
C ASP A 444 8.25 1.11 22.14
N GLU A 445 8.37 2.43 22.31
CA GLU A 445 7.21 3.26 22.63
C GLU A 445 6.24 3.39 21.42
N ALA A 446 6.78 3.49 20.20
CA ALA A 446 5.97 3.53 18.97
C ALA A 446 5.29 2.17 18.74
N GLN A 447 6.02 1.08 18.88
CA GLN A 447 5.50 -0.28 18.75
C GLN A 447 4.45 -0.60 19.83
N ALA A 448 4.69 -0.22 21.09
CA ALA A 448 3.74 -0.38 22.17
C ALA A 448 2.44 0.42 21.92
N LEU A 449 2.53 1.58 21.25
CA LEU A 449 1.38 2.37 20.85
C LEU A 449 0.52 1.59 19.83
N LEU A 450 1.13 1.05 18.79
CA LEU A 450 0.44 0.29 17.73
C LEU A 450 -0.18 -1.00 18.25
N SER A 451 0.55 -1.76 19.07
CA SER A 451 0.02 -2.97 19.72
C SER A 451 -1.13 -2.68 20.68
N LYS A 452 -1.06 -1.57 21.42
CA LYS A 452 -2.12 -1.16 22.34
C LYS A 452 -3.45 -0.94 21.65
N TYR A 453 -3.45 -0.46 20.43
CA TYR A 453 -4.65 -0.19 19.64
C TYR A 453 -5.01 -1.32 18.67
N GLY A 454 -4.31 -2.47 18.77
CA GLY A 454 -4.63 -3.68 18.02
C GLY A 454 -4.34 -3.58 16.54
N ILE A 455 -3.29 -2.85 16.15
CA ILE A 455 -2.79 -2.85 14.78
C ILE A 455 -1.88 -4.06 14.58
N PHE A 456 -1.03 -4.35 15.56
CA PHE A 456 -0.14 -5.50 15.56
C PHE A 456 -0.25 -6.30 16.86
N ASP A 457 0.03 -7.58 16.80
CA ASP A 457 0.26 -8.38 17.98
C ASP A 457 1.65 -8.12 18.58
N ALA A 458 1.75 -8.21 19.91
CA ALA A 458 3.02 -7.95 20.59
C ALA A 458 4.11 -8.97 20.25
N THR A 459 3.73 -10.17 19.83
CA THR A 459 4.67 -11.21 19.39
C THR A 459 5.32 -10.82 18.08
N ASP A 460 4.52 -10.45 17.09
CA ASP A 460 5.01 -10.05 15.76
C ASP A 460 5.97 -8.84 15.85
N LEU A 461 5.66 -7.90 16.77
CA LEU A 461 6.54 -6.76 17.02
C LEU A 461 7.84 -7.14 17.73
N ALA A 462 7.81 -8.16 18.59
CA ALA A 462 9.02 -8.65 19.27
C ALA A 462 9.96 -9.35 18.27
N ASP A 463 9.39 -10.23 17.43
CA ASP A 463 10.13 -10.95 16.37
C ASP A 463 10.74 -9.93 15.37
N ARG A 464 9.94 -8.91 14.99
CA ARG A 464 10.41 -7.80 14.18
C ARG A 464 11.58 -7.04 14.81
N SER A 465 11.52 -6.74 16.11
CA SER A 465 12.57 -6.00 16.80
C SER A 465 13.87 -6.78 16.82
N GLU A 466 13.82 -8.10 17.07
CA GLU A 466 14.99 -8.98 17.08
C GLU A 466 15.62 -9.05 15.67
N ALA A 467 14.81 -9.29 14.64
CA ALA A 467 15.29 -9.36 13.26
C ALA A 467 15.92 -8.04 12.79
N ARG A 468 15.34 -6.88 13.16
CA ARG A 468 15.90 -5.57 12.82
C ARG A 468 17.24 -5.29 13.53
N GLU A 469 17.38 -5.66 14.80
CA GLU A 469 18.65 -5.52 15.51
C GLU A 469 19.74 -6.32 14.79
N THR A 470 19.44 -7.56 14.40
CA THR A 470 20.36 -8.43 13.64
C THR A 470 20.67 -7.84 12.27
N TYR A 471 19.64 -7.34 11.54
CA TYR A 471 19.81 -6.72 10.22
C TYR A 471 20.74 -5.52 10.25
N HIS A 472 20.55 -4.60 11.19
CA HIS A 472 21.39 -3.39 11.30
C HIS A 472 22.80 -3.74 11.76
N ALA A 473 22.97 -4.70 12.69
CA ALA A 473 24.29 -5.16 13.10
C ALA A 473 25.05 -5.77 11.92
N LEU A 474 24.40 -6.61 11.13
CA LEU A 474 24.98 -7.19 9.93
C LEU A 474 25.30 -6.14 8.86
N ALA A 475 24.44 -5.13 8.68
CA ALA A 475 24.71 -4.04 7.74
C ALA A 475 25.94 -3.22 8.14
N ASP A 476 26.11 -2.96 9.44
CA ASP A 476 27.30 -2.29 9.97
C ASP A 476 28.56 -3.14 9.79
N GLU A 477 28.48 -4.46 9.98
CA GLU A 477 29.57 -5.39 9.76
C GLU A 477 29.92 -5.56 8.28
N ALA A 478 28.91 -5.58 7.40
CA ALA A 478 29.08 -5.68 5.96
C ALA A 478 29.81 -4.46 5.38
N GLY A 479 29.63 -3.28 6.00
CA GLY A 479 30.35 -2.06 5.62
C GLY A 479 29.97 -1.56 4.23
N ASP A 480 30.92 -1.63 3.29
CA ASP A 480 30.71 -1.17 1.91
C ASP A 480 30.00 -2.23 1.02
N TRP A 481 29.69 -3.40 1.56
CA TRP A 481 28.92 -4.44 0.86
C TRP A 481 27.41 -4.24 1.08
N ASP A 482 26.65 -4.18 0.01
CA ASP A 482 25.18 -4.07 0.09
C ASP A 482 24.56 -5.40 0.54
N LEU A 483 23.64 -5.34 1.52
CA LEU A 483 22.90 -6.52 1.92
C LEU A 483 22.02 -7.05 0.77
N PRO A 484 22.05 -8.36 0.48
CA PRO A 484 21.37 -8.94 -0.68
C PRO A 484 19.85 -9.00 -0.54
N LEU A 485 19.16 -9.17 -1.68
CA LEU A 485 17.72 -9.32 -1.72
C LEU A 485 17.24 -10.55 -0.93
N ALA A 486 18.08 -11.58 -0.82
CA ALA A 486 17.81 -12.77 0.01
C ALA A 486 17.54 -12.43 1.49
N ILE A 487 18.07 -11.32 2.01
CA ILE A 487 17.79 -10.82 3.36
C ILE A 487 16.69 -9.76 3.32
N ARG A 488 16.83 -8.76 2.43
CA ARG A 488 15.94 -7.59 2.35
C ARG A 488 14.51 -7.96 1.97
N GLY A 489 14.31 -9.00 1.16
CA GLY A 489 13.01 -9.50 0.75
C GLY A 489 12.19 -10.06 1.93
N PRO A 490 12.71 -11.05 2.66
CA PRO A 490 12.08 -11.56 3.86
C PRO A 490 11.84 -10.49 4.94
N MET A 491 12.81 -9.58 5.18
CA MET A 491 12.61 -8.43 6.08
C MET A 491 11.41 -7.57 5.67
N ALA A 492 11.27 -7.26 4.39
CA ALA A 492 10.18 -6.44 3.86
C ALA A 492 8.80 -7.14 3.89
N SER A 493 8.79 -8.46 3.89
CA SER A 493 7.55 -9.27 3.98
C SER A 493 7.24 -9.78 5.39
N TRP A 494 8.06 -9.42 6.38
CA TRP A 494 7.96 -9.88 7.77
C TRP A 494 8.04 -11.41 7.90
N ASP A 495 8.78 -12.07 7.00
CA ASP A 495 9.16 -13.47 7.15
C ASP A 495 10.52 -13.56 7.88
N PHE A 496 10.45 -13.29 9.21
CA PHE A 496 11.64 -13.16 10.03
C PHE A 496 12.40 -14.47 10.20
N ASP A 497 11.73 -15.61 10.15
CA ASP A 497 12.38 -16.92 10.18
C ASP A 497 13.30 -17.10 8.94
N GLU A 498 12.82 -16.72 7.75
CA GLU A 498 13.61 -16.78 6.51
C GLU A 498 14.72 -15.70 6.51
N ALA A 499 14.42 -14.51 7.05
CA ALA A 499 15.40 -13.44 7.20
C ALA A 499 16.58 -13.86 8.11
N ASP A 500 16.29 -14.49 9.24
CA ASP A 500 17.30 -14.94 10.19
C ASP A 500 18.21 -16.03 9.60
N ASP A 501 17.64 -17.02 8.91
CA ASP A 501 18.41 -18.06 8.19
C ASP A 501 19.35 -17.44 7.13
N ALA A 502 18.88 -16.40 6.44
CA ALA A 502 19.66 -15.67 5.44
C ALA A 502 20.77 -14.82 6.11
N MET A 503 20.46 -14.11 7.20
CA MET A 503 21.40 -13.30 7.96
C MET A 503 22.49 -14.15 8.62
N ASP A 504 22.16 -15.33 9.14
CA ASP A 504 23.12 -16.28 9.68
C ASP A 504 24.14 -16.72 8.63
N SER A 505 23.69 -17.00 7.42
CA SER A 505 24.57 -17.36 6.30
C SER A 505 25.42 -16.16 5.84
N ALA A 506 24.84 -14.97 5.80
CA ALA A 506 25.52 -13.75 5.43
C ALA A 506 26.60 -13.34 6.43
N SER A 507 26.32 -13.46 7.74
CA SER A 507 27.29 -13.19 8.80
C SER A 507 28.53 -14.07 8.67
N GLN A 508 28.36 -15.37 8.37
CA GLN A 508 29.49 -16.28 8.13
C GLN A 508 30.36 -15.83 6.94
N ILE A 509 29.70 -15.29 5.88
CA ILE A 509 30.44 -14.80 4.70
C ILE A 509 31.21 -13.53 5.04
N VAL A 510 30.60 -12.58 5.78
CA VAL A 510 31.26 -11.35 6.22
C VAL A 510 32.41 -11.65 7.17
N GLU A 511 32.20 -12.52 8.16
CA GLU A 511 33.31 -12.98 9.06
C GLU A 511 34.49 -13.62 8.29
N ALA A 512 34.16 -14.40 7.24
CA ALA A 512 35.17 -15.01 6.40
C ALA A 512 35.96 -13.96 5.58
N ARG A 513 35.28 -12.95 5.05
CA ARG A 513 35.88 -11.77 4.39
C ARG A 513 36.88 -11.11 5.34
N ASP A 514 36.43 -10.72 6.52
CA ASP A 514 37.22 -9.99 7.50
C ASP A 514 38.46 -10.81 7.93
N LYS A 515 38.28 -12.12 8.10
CA LYS A 515 39.37 -13.03 8.37
C LYS A 515 40.40 -13.05 7.23
N MET A 516 39.96 -13.18 5.98
CA MET A 516 40.85 -13.17 4.82
C MET A 516 41.60 -11.84 4.68
N GLU A 517 40.92 -10.70 4.90
CA GLU A 517 41.54 -9.37 4.86
C GLU A 517 42.58 -9.18 6.03
N SER A 518 42.28 -9.71 7.21
CA SER A 518 43.17 -9.67 8.32
C SER A 518 44.47 -10.50 8.10
N GLU A 519 44.36 -11.62 7.40
CA GLU A 519 45.49 -12.50 7.06
C GLU A 519 46.30 -11.96 5.86
N LEU A 520 45.64 -11.28 4.92
CA LEU A 520 46.23 -10.78 3.67
C LEU A 520 46.25 -9.24 3.66
N SER A 521 47.23 -8.64 4.31
CA SER A 521 47.32 -7.19 4.54
C SER A 521 47.31 -6.31 3.26
N ASP A 522 47.51 -6.89 2.08
CA ASP A 522 47.59 -6.21 0.79
C ASP A 522 46.52 -6.68 -0.19
N VAL A 523 45.51 -7.46 0.27
CA VAL A 523 44.40 -7.96 -0.54
C VAL A 523 43.13 -7.30 -0.08
N ASP A 524 42.59 -6.47 -0.97
CA ASP A 524 41.26 -5.88 -0.85
C ASP A 524 40.27 -6.80 -1.56
N LEU A 525 39.20 -7.21 -0.85
CA LEU A 525 38.15 -8.09 -1.38
C LEU A 525 36.99 -7.31 -1.99
N ASP A 526 37.01 -5.99 -1.96
CA ASP A 526 36.02 -5.16 -2.66
C ASP A 526 36.15 -5.31 -4.17
N GLY A 527 34.99 -5.36 -4.83
CA GLY A 527 34.90 -5.61 -6.26
C GLY A 527 35.25 -7.04 -6.70
N THR A 528 35.36 -7.97 -5.76
CA THR A 528 35.64 -9.38 -6.04
C THR A 528 34.39 -10.16 -6.41
N LYS A 529 34.62 -11.39 -6.84
CA LYS A 529 33.51 -12.32 -7.12
C LYS A 529 32.74 -12.70 -5.85
N MET A 530 33.36 -12.68 -4.68
CA MET A 530 32.71 -12.98 -3.42
C MET A 530 31.68 -11.90 -3.07
N GLN A 531 32.07 -10.62 -3.15
CA GLN A 531 31.12 -9.51 -3.01
C GLN A 531 29.98 -9.60 -4.02
N THR A 532 30.29 -9.79 -5.30
CA THR A 532 29.27 -9.91 -6.33
C THR A 532 28.27 -11.05 -6.05
N LEU A 533 28.74 -12.22 -5.60
CA LEU A 533 27.87 -13.34 -5.26
C LEU A 533 27.06 -13.10 -3.99
N PHE A 534 27.60 -12.34 -3.06
CA PHE A 534 26.90 -11.91 -1.85
C PHE A 534 25.77 -10.92 -2.19
N GLU A 535 26.10 -9.83 -2.88
CA GLU A 535 25.15 -8.76 -3.22
C GLU A 535 24.08 -9.20 -4.23
N ASP A 536 24.41 -10.11 -5.17
CA ASP A 536 23.48 -10.64 -6.17
C ASP A 536 22.62 -11.82 -5.65
N ALA A 537 22.77 -12.24 -4.37
CA ALA A 537 21.99 -13.35 -3.83
C ALA A 537 20.50 -12.98 -3.76
N GLU A 538 19.65 -13.71 -4.50
CA GLU A 538 18.21 -13.48 -4.55
C GLU A 538 17.42 -14.34 -3.55
N ALA A 539 17.98 -15.47 -3.10
CA ALA A 539 17.36 -16.42 -2.20
C ALA A 539 18.32 -16.86 -1.08
N THR A 540 17.76 -17.27 0.04
CA THR A 540 18.52 -17.80 1.21
C THR A 540 19.43 -18.97 0.83
N ASP A 541 19.01 -19.83 -0.10
CA ASP A 541 19.84 -20.95 -0.62
C ASP A 541 21.10 -20.45 -1.36
N ASP A 542 21.09 -19.26 -1.95
CA ASP A 542 22.27 -18.68 -2.63
C ASP A 542 23.34 -18.31 -1.59
N LEU A 543 22.93 -17.66 -0.48
CA LEU A 543 23.79 -17.33 0.63
C LEU A 543 24.32 -18.58 1.34
N ALA A 544 23.47 -19.55 1.60
CA ALA A 544 23.90 -20.83 2.19
C ALA A 544 24.91 -21.55 1.29
N THR A 545 24.70 -21.55 -0.03
CA THR A 545 25.66 -22.11 -0.99
C THR A 545 26.99 -21.36 -1.00
N LEU A 546 26.96 -20.05 -0.82
CA LEU A 546 28.19 -19.23 -0.73
C LEU A 546 28.90 -19.49 0.60
N SER A 547 28.16 -19.49 1.72
CA SER A 547 28.67 -19.79 3.07
C SER A 547 29.39 -21.16 3.13
N ASP A 548 28.84 -22.21 2.50
CA ASP A 548 29.48 -23.52 2.41
C ASP A 548 30.86 -23.50 1.71
N LYS A 549 31.18 -22.47 0.92
CA LYS A 549 32.43 -22.33 0.17
C LYS A 549 33.48 -21.43 0.87
N VAL A 550 33.02 -20.51 1.70
CA VAL A 550 33.95 -19.51 2.29
C VAL A 550 35.03 -20.12 3.16
N ASP A 551 34.76 -21.24 3.84
CA ASP A 551 35.79 -21.96 4.61
C ASP A 551 36.96 -22.43 3.73
N GLN A 552 36.68 -22.79 2.47
CA GLN A 552 37.72 -23.20 1.51
C GLN A 552 38.49 -22.01 0.99
N GLU A 553 37.85 -20.86 0.81
CA GLU A 553 38.50 -19.62 0.43
C GLU A 553 39.41 -19.09 1.59
N VAL A 554 38.92 -19.13 2.82
CA VAL A 554 39.74 -18.81 4.01
C VAL A 554 40.97 -19.72 4.10
N ALA A 555 40.78 -21.02 3.91
CA ALA A 555 41.94 -21.96 3.93
C ALA A 555 42.92 -21.74 2.77
N ALA A 556 42.48 -21.20 1.66
CA ALA A 556 43.35 -20.81 0.55
C ALA A 556 44.08 -19.50 0.85
N ALA A 557 43.40 -18.55 1.49
CA ALA A 557 43.96 -17.28 1.93
C ALA A 557 45.08 -17.48 2.98
N GLU A 558 44.88 -18.37 3.95
CA GLU A 558 45.91 -18.75 4.93
C GLU A 558 47.18 -19.28 4.23
N VAL A 559 47.03 -20.15 3.23
CA VAL A 559 48.22 -20.65 2.48
C VAL A 559 48.88 -19.55 1.64
N LEU A 560 48.10 -18.62 1.10
CA LEU A 560 48.64 -17.45 0.40
C LEU A 560 49.36 -16.50 1.33
N ALA A 561 48.83 -16.25 2.52
CA ALA A 561 49.50 -15.45 3.57
C ALA A 561 50.85 -16.07 3.99
N ASP A 562 50.89 -17.39 4.21
CA ASP A 562 52.13 -18.12 4.49
C ASP A 562 53.16 -17.97 3.36
N ALA A 563 52.68 -18.00 2.11
CA ALA A 563 53.57 -17.84 0.94
C ALA A 563 54.12 -16.40 0.83
N GLN A 564 53.29 -15.39 1.08
CA GLN A 564 53.72 -13.99 1.14
C GLN A 564 54.72 -13.74 2.29
N ALA A 565 54.39 -14.28 3.46
CA ALA A 565 55.31 -14.19 4.63
C ALA A 565 56.66 -14.88 4.36
N ALA A 566 56.63 -16.05 3.71
CA ALA A 566 57.85 -16.76 3.35
C ALA A 566 58.67 -16.01 2.30
N GLU A 567 58.05 -15.37 1.32
CA GLU A 567 58.71 -14.55 0.30
C GLU A 567 59.37 -13.31 0.93
N SER A 568 58.65 -12.62 1.82
CA SER A 568 59.12 -11.38 2.47
C SER A 568 60.16 -11.61 3.55
N SER A 569 60.31 -12.82 4.09
CA SER A 569 61.14 -13.12 5.26
C SER A 569 62.70 -13.05 5.03
N GLY A 570 63.11 -12.79 3.77
CA GLY A 570 64.54 -12.74 3.41
C GLY A 570 65.16 -14.12 3.27
N HIS A 571 65.88 -14.36 2.20
CA HIS A 571 66.42 -15.67 1.85
C HIS A 571 67.91 -15.74 2.16
N ASP A 572 68.40 -16.87 2.65
CA ASP A 572 69.81 -17.11 2.79
C ASP A 572 70.56 -17.09 1.43
N PRO A 573 71.88 -16.83 1.38
CA PRO A 573 72.61 -16.71 0.10
C PRO A 573 72.50 -17.94 -0.82
N LEU A 574 72.29 -19.13 -0.26
CA LEU A 574 72.13 -20.36 -1.06
C LEU A 574 70.74 -20.43 -1.64
N ALA A 575 69.70 -20.07 -0.85
CA ALA A 575 68.36 -19.96 -1.34
C ALA A 575 68.25 -18.90 -2.46
N MET A 576 68.94 -17.74 -2.32
CA MET A 576 68.95 -16.73 -3.41
C MET A 576 69.51 -17.29 -4.71
N ILE A 577 70.58 -18.13 -4.64
CA ILE A 577 71.10 -18.81 -5.83
C ILE A 577 70.05 -19.84 -6.39
N GLY A 578 69.32 -20.49 -5.50
CA GLY A 578 68.31 -21.46 -5.87
C GLY A 578 67.08 -20.81 -6.51
N LEU A 579 66.77 -19.58 -6.18
CA LEU A 579 65.65 -18.81 -6.72
C LEU A 579 65.97 -18.03 -8.01
N LEU A 580 67.26 -18.03 -8.46
CA LEU A 580 67.63 -17.34 -9.68
C LEU A 580 66.80 -17.82 -10.88
N GLY A 581 65.98 -16.90 -11.48
CA GLY A 581 65.14 -17.21 -12.63
C GLY A 581 63.79 -17.81 -12.27
N THR A 582 63.43 -17.89 -10.99
CA THR A 582 62.10 -18.18 -10.48
C THR A 582 61.36 -16.87 -10.29
N ASP A 583 60.09 -16.79 -10.75
CA ASP A 583 59.25 -15.62 -10.61
C ASP A 583 58.20 -15.92 -9.52
N LEU A 584 58.58 -15.70 -8.27
CA LEU A 584 57.73 -15.93 -7.09
C LEU A 584 56.53 -14.97 -7.10
N GLN A 585 56.76 -13.70 -7.49
CA GLN A 585 55.71 -12.70 -7.53
C GLN A 585 54.59 -13.08 -8.50
N SER A 586 54.95 -13.57 -9.69
CA SER A 586 53.92 -14.07 -10.63
C SER A 586 53.13 -15.28 -10.09
N GLY A 587 53.70 -16.04 -9.16
CA GLY A 587 53.05 -17.12 -8.43
C GLY A 587 52.02 -16.58 -7.42
N LEU A 588 52.47 -15.60 -6.63
CA LEU A 588 51.61 -14.90 -5.66
C LEU A 588 50.48 -14.14 -6.34
N ASP A 589 50.75 -13.41 -7.43
CA ASP A 589 49.72 -12.71 -8.23
C ASP A 589 48.66 -13.67 -8.73
N LYS A 590 49.07 -14.83 -9.23
CA LYS A 590 48.11 -15.87 -9.68
C LYS A 590 47.27 -16.45 -8.56
N ALA A 591 47.86 -16.63 -7.37
CA ALA A 591 47.13 -17.09 -6.22
C ALA A 591 46.12 -16.05 -5.74
N THR A 592 46.52 -14.77 -5.72
CA THR A 592 45.64 -13.63 -5.39
C THR A 592 44.50 -13.50 -6.40
N ASP A 593 44.78 -13.53 -7.71
CA ASP A 593 43.76 -13.47 -8.76
C ASP A 593 42.79 -14.66 -8.66
N ALA A 594 43.30 -15.85 -8.34
CA ALA A 594 42.44 -17.03 -8.18
C ALA A 594 41.53 -16.92 -6.94
N LEU A 595 42.07 -16.34 -5.83
CA LEU A 595 41.29 -16.08 -4.62
C LEU A 595 40.18 -15.05 -4.91
N LYS A 596 40.50 -13.94 -5.57
CA LYS A 596 39.51 -12.91 -5.99
C LYS A 596 38.42 -13.46 -6.88
N ASP A 597 38.71 -14.49 -7.66
CA ASP A 597 37.75 -15.20 -8.55
C ASP A 597 37.03 -16.36 -7.83
N MET A 598 37.21 -16.52 -6.51
CA MET A 598 36.66 -17.65 -5.73
C MET A 598 37.03 -19.04 -6.31
N ARG A 599 38.32 -19.21 -6.63
CA ARG A 599 38.90 -20.44 -7.12
C ARG A 599 39.94 -20.96 -6.10
N SER A 600 39.44 -21.33 -4.91
CA SER A 600 40.20 -21.72 -3.74
C SER A 600 41.24 -22.81 -4.03
N ASP A 601 40.88 -23.84 -4.79
CA ASP A 601 41.82 -24.92 -5.18
C ASP A 601 43.00 -24.39 -6.03
N ASP A 602 42.73 -23.51 -6.98
CA ASP A 602 43.71 -22.87 -7.85
C ASP A 602 44.58 -21.92 -7.03
N ALA A 603 43.99 -21.12 -6.14
CA ALA A 603 44.70 -20.18 -5.25
C ALA A 603 45.67 -20.94 -4.33
N LYS A 604 45.14 -21.97 -3.66
CA LYS A 604 45.93 -22.84 -2.77
C LYS A 604 47.06 -23.55 -3.51
N ALA A 605 46.80 -24.10 -4.71
CA ALA A 605 47.83 -24.77 -5.50
C ALA A 605 48.91 -23.80 -5.97
N ALA A 606 48.55 -22.57 -6.36
CA ALA A 606 49.54 -21.55 -6.75
C ALA A 606 50.38 -21.08 -5.59
N ALA A 607 49.73 -20.80 -4.44
CA ALA A 607 50.46 -20.40 -3.19
C ALA A 607 51.35 -21.53 -2.67
N GLN A 608 50.86 -22.77 -2.63
CA GLN A 608 51.64 -23.93 -2.21
C GLN A 608 52.86 -24.13 -3.11
N LYS A 609 52.76 -23.90 -4.40
CA LYS A 609 53.83 -23.97 -5.34
C LYS A 609 54.92 -22.93 -5.03
N VAL A 610 54.56 -21.72 -4.65
CA VAL A 610 55.51 -20.69 -4.21
C VAL A 610 56.23 -21.13 -2.95
N LEU A 611 55.50 -21.66 -1.95
CA LEU A 611 56.09 -22.22 -0.72
C LEU A 611 57.06 -23.35 -1.01
N ASP A 612 56.69 -24.27 -1.92
CA ASP A 612 57.56 -25.39 -2.28
C ASP A 612 58.85 -24.91 -3.00
N GLU A 613 58.71 -23.88 -3.86
CA GLU A 613 59.88 -23.26 -4.51
C GLU A 613 60.79 -22.56 -3.49
N ILE A 614 60.26 -21.85 -2.50
CA ILE A 614 61.04 -21.21 -1.43
C ILE A 614 61.68 -22.28 -0.55
N ASN A 615 60.93 -23.25 -0.07
CA ASN A 615 61.41 -24.33 0.78
C ASN A 615 62.48 -25.20 0.10
N GLY A 616 62.39 -25.38 -1.20
CA GLY A 616 63.36 -26.11 -2.04
C GLY A 616 64.57 -25.29 -2.43
N ALA A 617 64.53 -23.96 -2.25
CA ALA A 617 65.51 -23.02 -2.80
C ALA A 617 66.92 -23.26 -2.33
N THR A 618 67.17 -23.52 -1.04
CA THR A 618 68.49 -23.82 -0.50
C THR A 618 69.08 -25.08 -1.12
N THR A 619 68.27 -26.12 -1.28
CA THR A 619 68.68 -27.36 -1.94
C THR A 619 69.02 -27.17 -3.43
N ALA A 620 68.19 -26.41 -4.12
CA ALA A 620 68.43 -26.04 -5.50
C ALA A 620 69.63 -25.17 -5.69
N GLY A 621 69.91 -24.25 -4.76
CA GLY A 621 71.07 -23.39 -4.70
C GLY A 621 72.36 -24.19 -4.50
N LEU A 622 72.34 -25.13 -3.56
CA LEU A 622 73.43 -26.06 -3.38
C LEU A 622 73.77 -26.86 -4.66
N LEU A 623 72.72 -27.37 -5.30
CA LEU A 623 72.85 -28.11 -6.55
C LEU A 623 73.41 -27.24 -7.68
N ARG A 624 72.88 -26.03 -7.86
CA ARG A 624 73.33 -25.06 -8.85
C ARG A 624 74.79 -24.63 -8.58
N LEU A 625 75.17 -24.40 -7.32
CA LEU A 625 76.51 -24.07 -6.91
C LEU A 625 77.45 -25.26 -7.21
N ALA A 626 77.05 -26.50 -6.90
CA ALA A 626 77.77 -27.69 -7.18
C ALA A 626 78.04 -27.88 -8.70
N VAL A 627 77.03 -27.63 -9.51
CA VAL A 627 77.14 -27.67 -10.98
C VAL A 627 78.13 -26.55 -11.45
N LEU A 628 77.92 -25.33 -10.93
CA LEU A 628 78.80 -24.21 -11.29
C LEU A 628 80.26 -24.55 -10.95
N LEU A 629 80.55 -25.03 -9.71
CA LEU A 629 81.90 -25.43 -9.28
C LEU A 629 82.40 -26.59 -10.16
N GLY A 630 81.54 -27.53 -10.51
CA GLY A 630 81.86 -28.62 -11.45
C GLY A 630 82.31 -28.12 -12.81
N LEU A 631 81.50 -27.15 -13.36
CA LEU A 631 81.84 -26.50 -14.63
C LEU A 631 83.14 -25.69 -14.57
N VAL A 632 83.34 -24.96 -13.48
CA VAL A 632 84.63 -24.22 -13.24
C VAL A 632 85.81 -25.20 -13.10
N ALA A 633 85.64 -26.26 -12.33
CA ALA A 633 86.62 -27.32 -12.23
C ALA A 633 86.92 -28.01 -13.54
N GLY A 634 85.86 -28.31 -14.29
CA GLY A 634 85.96 -28.85 -15.65
C GLY A 634 86.61 -27.90 -16.63
N ALA A 635 86.32 -26.59 -16.57
CA ALA A 635 87.02 -25.58 -17.35
C ALA A 635 88.50 -25.42 -16.99
N ILE A 636 88.80 -25.46 -15.71
CA ILE A 636 90.15 -25.44 -15.21
C ILE A 636 90.88 -26.71 -15.69
N LEU A 637 90.28 -27.88 -15.53
CA LEU A 637 90.88 -29.12 -15.99
C LEU A 637 91.10 -29.11 -17.54
N ALA A 638 90.07 -28.65 -18.29
CA ALA A 638 90.19 -28.46 -19.74
C ALA A 638 91.27 -27.48 -20.11
N PHE A 639 91.43 -26.36 -19.36
CA PHE A 639 92.50 -25.40 -19.55
C PHE A 639 93.84 -26.02 -19.29
N PHE A 640 93.98 -26.83 -18.22
CA PHE A 640 95.24 -27.55 -17.93
C PHE A 640 95.54 -28.64 -18.97
N LEU A 641 94.53 -29.37 -19.42
CA LEU A 641 94.64 -30.35 -20.50
C LEU A 641 95.07 -29.69 -21.82
N ILE A 642 94.41 -28.60 -22.21
CA ILE A 642 94.78 -27.82 -23.38
C ILE A 642 96.12 -27.28 -23.28
N ARG A 643 96.55 -26.77 -22.10
CA ARG A 643 97.89 -26.27 -21.85
C ARG A 643 98.94 -27.42 -21.90
N ARG A 644 98.60 -28.61 -21.38
CA ARG A 644 99.43 -29.83 -21.44
C ARG A 644 99.52 -30.33 -22.90
N PHE A 645 98.41 -30.34 -23.67
CA PHE A 645 98.42 -30.68 -25.07
C PHE A 645 99.21 -29.67 -25.91
N ARG A 646 99.15 -28.38 -25.60
CA ARG A 646 99.95 -27.35 -26.27
C ARG A 646 101.41 -27.53 -25.92
N ALA A 647 101.77 -27.85 -24.66
CA ALA A 647 103.13 -28.15 -24.23
C ALA A 647 103.67 -29.43 -24.91
N GLN A 648 102.86 -30.50 -25.04
CA GLN A 648 103.22 -31.72 -25.76
C GLN A 648 103.37 -31.46 -27.27
N ARG A 649 102.59 -30.61 -27.91
CA ARG A 649 102.76 -30.22 -29.27
C ARG A 649 103.97 -29.36 -29.50
N GLN A 650 104.36 -28.53 -28.53
CA GLN A 650 105.63 -27.78 -28.56
C GLN A 650 106.86 -28.70 -28.38
N LEU A 651 106.74 -29.76 -27.54
CA LEU A 651 107.77 -30.79 -27.41
C LEU A 651 107.89 -31.67 -28.65
N ALA A 652 106.78 -32.04 -29.28
CA ALA A 652 106.71 -32.77 -30.55
C ALA A 652 107.22 -31.97 -31.73
N ALA A 653 106.96 -30.62 -31.74
CA ALA A 653 107.54 -29.73 -32.73
C ALA A 653 109.04 -29.52 -32.58
N ALA A 654 109.55 -29.59 -31.32
CA ALA A 654 110.97 -29.52 -31.02
C ALA A 654 111.74 -30.81 -31.41
N MET A 655 111.07 -32.01 -31.40
CA MET A 655 111.64 -33.29 -31.85
C MET A 655 111.49 -33.51 -33.36
N ALA A 656 110.75 -32.78 -34.09
CA ALA A 656 110.59 -32.86 -35.55
C ALA A 656 111.62 -32.02 -36.33
N LEU A 657 112.53 -31.32 -35.66
CA LEU A 657 113.63 -30.54 -36.24
C LEU A 657 115.01 -31.28 -36.27
N THR A 658 115.01 -32.57 -35.91
CA THR A 658 116.23 -33.35 -36.06
C THR A 658 115.93 -34.75 -36.66
N GLY A 659 116.05 -34.89 -37.97
CA GLY A 659 116.03 -36.19 -38.62
C GLY A 659 115.51 -36.18 -40.02
N GLU A 660 116.48 -35.93 -40.89
CA GLU A 660 116.32 -36.03 -42.33
C GLU A 660 116.02 -37.47 -42.79
N ALA A 661 115.39 -37.54 -43.91
CA ALA A 661 115.51 -38.43 -45.02
C ALA A 661 114.83 -39.80 -45.00
N GLY A 662 114.07 -39.99 -46.02
CA GLY A 662 114.10 -41.23 -46.73
C GLY A 662 112.71 -41.95 -46.91
N GLY A 663 112.25 -41.86 -48.08
CA GLY A 663 111.66 -43.01 -48.80
C GLY A 663 110.15 -43.18 -48.91
N VAL A 664 109.63 -42.68 -49.89
CA VAL A 664 108.87 -43.34 -50.95
C VAL A 664 107.69 -44.25 -50.64
N ALA A 665 106.65 -43.89 -51.21
CA ALA A 665 105.67 -44.64 -52.05
C ALA A 665 104.45 -45.40 -51.46
N THR A 666 103.37 -45.01 -52.08
CA THR A 666 102.21 -45.84 -52.48
C THR A 666 101.21 -46.27 -51.39
N GLY A 667 100.09 -45.93 -51.57
CA GLY A 667 99.04 -46.36 -52.40
C GLY A 667 97.63 -46.32 -51.74
N MET A 668 96.75 -45.84 -52.50
CA MET A 668 95.29 -46.16 -52.60
C MET A 668 94.44 -46.13 -51.32
N ALA A 669 93.63 -45.19 -51.34
CA ALA A 669 92.23 -45.24 -51.74
C ALA A 669 91.34 -46.21 -50.98
N VAL A 670 90.34 -45.68 -50.44
CA VAL A 670 88.93 -45.97 -50.66
C VAL A 670 88.12 -45.28 -49.56
N ALA A 671 87.33 -44.32 -49.99
CA ALA A 671 86.07 -43.98 -49.33
C ALA A 671 85.13 -45.14 -49.64
N PRO A 672 83.92 -45.21 -49.25
CA PRO A 672 83.01 -44.16 -48.94
C PRO A 672 81.92 -44.50 -47.88
N ASP A 673 81.12 -43.56 -47.79
CA ASP A 673 79.63 -43.50 -47.66
C ASP A 673 79.00 -43.88 -46.30
N ALA A 674 78.23 -43.15 -46.05
CA ALA A 674 76.87 -42.59 -46.27
C ALA A 674 76.08 -42.78 -45.01
N ALA A 675 75.31 -42.02 -44.68
CA ALA A 675 74.21 -41.22 -45.12
C ALA A 675 73.38 -40.92 -43.85
N ALA A 676 73.07 -39.76 -43.75
CA ALA A 676 71.77 -39.13 -44.05
C ALA A 676 70.67 -39.61 -43.13
N ALA A 677 69.85 -38.89 -42.67
CA ALA A 677 69.12 -37.71 -43.05
C ALA A 677 68.17 -37.34 -41.90
N ALA A 678 67.91 -36.28 -41.78
CA ALA A 678 67.03 -35.25 -42.22
C ALA A 678 66.00 -34.94 -41.13
N ALA A 679 65.97 -33.78 -40.74
CA ALA A 679 65.23 -32.64 -41.27
C ALA A 679 63.75 -32.77 -41.11
N GLU A 680 63.24 -31.82 -40.66
CA GLU A 680 62.33 -30.73 -41.09
C GLU A 680 60.99 -30.87 -40.48
N ALA A 681 60.18 -29.93 -40.18
CA ALA A 681 60.14 -28.48 -40.30
C ALA A 681 58.87 -28.10 -39.53
N ALA A 682 58.88 -27.07 -38.81
CA ALA A 682 58.36 -25.76 -39.12
C ALA A 682 57.04 -25.74 -39.94
N ALA A 683 55.98 -25.16 -39.34
CA ALA A 683 55.28 -24.06 -39.96
C ALA A 683 54.06 -23.59 -39.13
N LYS A 684 54.12 -22.37 -38.68
CA LYS A 684 52.92 -21.45 -38.69
C LYS A 684 52.65 -21.14 -40.17
N PRO A 685 51.47 -20.70 -40.60
CA PRO A 685 50.87 -19.48 -40.12
C PRO A 685 49.33 -19.25 -40.36
N LYS A 686 48.92 -18.05 -39.86
CA LYS A 686 47.96 -17.07 -40.46
C LYS A 686 46.46 -17.38 -40.29
N ARG A 687 45.75 -16.51 -39.52
CA ARG A 687 45.13 -15.20 -39.81
C ARG A 687 44.31 -15.13 -41.12
N ALA A 688 43.06 -14.83 -40.96
CA ALA A 688 42.21 -13.85 -41.63
C ALA A 688 40.73 -14.18 -41.32
N SER A 689 40.02 -13.34 -40.77
CA SER A 689 39.41 -12.05 -41.14
C SER A 689 37.99 -12.23 -41.71
N ARG A 690 37.06 -11.59 -41.03
CA ARG A 690 36.06 -10.68 -41.56
C ARG A 690 34.90 -11.24 -42.39
N ALA A 691 33.69 -11.02 -41.96
CA ALA A 691 32.71 -9.99 -42.37
C ALA A 691 31.31 -10.52 -42.01
N LYS A 692 30.55 -9.76 -41.27
CA LYS A 692 29.58 -8.76 -41.67
C LYS A 692 28.29 -9.25 -42.31
N LYS A 693 27.20 -8.81 -41.65
CA LYS A 693 25.92 -8.32 -42.22
C LYS A 693 24.85 -9.43 -42.44
N ALA A 694 23.68 -9.27 -42.04
CA ALA A 694 22.65 -8.25 -41.90
C ALA A 694 21.39 -9.00 -41.46
N GLU A 695 20.61 -8.43 -40.57
CA GLU A 695 19.31 -7.80 -40.85
C GLU A 695 18.30 -8.75 -41.56
N GLU A 696 17.27 -9.12 -40.81
CA GLU A 696 15.86 -8.84 -41.17
C GLU A 696 14.91 -9.49 -40.15
N THR A 697 14.12 -8.67 -39.50
CA THR A 697 12.76 -8.96 -39.06
C THR A 697 11.85 -8.97 -40.30
N PRO A 698 10.62 -9.51 -40.31
CA PRO A 698 9.55 -9.32 -39.35
C PRO A 698 8.50 -10.46 -39.18
N ALA A 699 7.63 -10.19 -38.19
CA ALA A 699 6.16 -10.34 -38.19
C ALA A 699 5.48 -11.68 -37.90
N GLU A 700 4.64 -11.57 -36.89
CA GLU A 700 3.24 -12.06 -36.77
C GLU A 700 2.90 -13.55 -36.91
N ALA A 701 2.33 -14.06 -35.84
CA ALA A 701 0.96 -14.56 -35.74
C ALA A 701 0.70 -15.23 -34.37
N GLU A 702 -0.16 -14.59 -33.56
CA GLU A 702 -1.42 -15.09 -33.05
C GLU A 702 -1.59 -16.61 -32.87
N ALA A 703 -1.83 -17.04 -31.63
CA ALA A 703 -3.00 -17.85 -31.31
C ALA A 703 -3.12 -18.15 -29.80
N ALA A 704 -4.27 -17.82 -29.31
CA ALA A 704 -4.86 -18.06 -28.02
C ALA A 704 -4.73 -19.50 -27.48
N ALA A 705 -4.56 -19.63 -26.16
CA ALA A 705 -5.15 -20.72 -25.39
C ALA A 705 -5.35 -20.31 -23.92
N LYS A 706 -6.61 -20.17 -23.51
CA LYS A 706 -7.06 -20.18 -22.12
C LYS A 706 -6.90 -21.57 -21.52
N PRO A 707 -6.56 -21.69 -20.26
CA PRO A 707 -6.91 -22.88 -19.52
C PRO A 707 -8.00 -22.64 -18.48
N LYS A 708 -8.75 -23.67 -18.34
CA LYS A 708 -9.96 -23.94 -17.62
C LYS A 708 -9.84 -23.80 -16.10
N ARG A 709 -10.91 -23.28 -15.56
CA ARG A 709 -11.43 -23.40 -14.20
C ARG A 709 -11.37 -24.87 -13.70
N ALA A 710 -10.90 -25.04 -12.49
CA ALA A 710 -11.28 -26.18 -11.67
C ALA A 710 -11.71 -25.67 -10.29
N SER A 711 -12.98 -25.86 -10.05
CA SER A 711 -13.68 -25.75 -8.77
C SER A 711 -13.28 -26.90 -7.86
N ARG A 712 -13.07 -26.66 -6.57
CA ARG A 712 -13.50 -27.64 -5.56
C ARG A 712 -13.81 -26.97 -4.22
N ALA A 713 -14.97 -27.32 -3.77
CA ALA A 713 -15.65 -26.91 -2.58
C ALA A 713 -15.24 -27.71 -1.34
N LYS A 714 -15.58 -27.14 -0.18
CA LYS A 714 -15.97 -27.74 1.10
C LYS A 714 -14.87 -28.27 2.05
N LYS A 715 -14.64 -27.57 3.10
CA LYS A 715 -15.36 -27.80 4.37
C LYS A 715 -15.36 -26.53 5.22
#